data_a70356622f46c068108d9fff3eca89e0
#
_entry.id   a70356622f46c068108d9fff3eca89e0
#
_cell.length_a   1.000
_cell.length_b   1.000
_cell.length_c   1.000
_cell.angle_alpha   90.00
_cell.angle_beta   90.00
_cell.angle_gamma   90.00
#
_symmetry.space_group_name_H-M   'P 1'
#
loop_
_entity.id
_entity.type
_entity.pdbx_description
1 polymer ?
#
loop_
_entity_poly.entity_id
_entity_poly.type
_entity_poly.pdbx_seq_one_letter_code
_entity_poly.pdbx_strand_id
1 'polypeptide(L)'
;MAEQKPKQPKQTNKQNNKPKRSPLTWLYYAIMVGLLIFFFFPMGGEKGANKDLSYTKFTAYIDNDAVASVKVYDDNSAEAKIRPESYALVFGNQEAGEDVKGKLNAQVPSVEEFAKYIDNVNIARKEAGKAAIDVSYAKSKDYWYMILVNILPFALIVLFFVWMSRGMANAAGGGPGGIFNVGKAKAEVFDKDKKNKVTFKDVAGLAGAKQEVEEIVSFLKNPTKYTNLGGKIPKGVLLVGPPGTGKTLLAKAVAGEANVPFFSMSGSDFVEMFVGVGASRVRDLFRQAKEKAPAIVFIDEIDAVGRARGKNNMMGGGNDERESTLNQLLTEMDGFGSNSGVIILAATNRADVLDAALLRAGRFDRQIHVELPDLQERKEIFGVHIASIKIDKDLDINFLAKQTPGFSGADIANVCNEAALIAARNDHKSVTRQDFMDAVDRIIGGLERKNKIMTEEEKRSVAYHEAGHATISWLLRWGNPLVKVTIVPRGMALGAAWYLPEERQLTNKDHIMDNLCSLLGGRAAEEVFLQQTSTGALNDLERATKQAYAMVAYYGMSDKLKNLSYYDSTGRYDMGFAKPYSEKTAEVIDSETSAIIAEQMARAKKILEENAEGHNKLAQMLIEKEVITSDDVEAILGPRPWVSRTDEIIAANEKPPPTPLGESHKKKRAPRKKKEEEVVSKEQGTKSQDEIVENGVKKNKN
;
A
#
# COMPACT_ATOMS: atom_id res chain seq x y z
N MET A 1 -33.17 -53.34 -23.76
CA MET A 1 -31.82 -52.81 -24.02
C MET A 1 -31.57 -51.77 -22.98
N ALA A 2 -30.48 -51.91 -22.23
CA ALA A 2 -30.28 -51.32 -20.91
C ALA A 2 -30.00 -49.78 -20.95
N GLU A 3 -30.77 -49.06 -20.15
CA GLU A 3 -30.51 -47.65 -19.76
C GLU A 3 -29.27 -47.57 -18.85
N GLN A 4 -28.27 -46.83 -19.31
CA GLN A 4 -27.15 -46.42 -18.45
C GLN A 4 -27.45 -45.09 -17.78
N LYS A 5 -27.64 -45.09 -16.48
CA LYS A 5 -27.69 -43.93 -15.62
C LYS A 5 -26.34 -43.22 -15.52
N PRO A 6 -26.26 -41.87 -15.56
CA PRO A 6 -25.01 -41.13 -15.38
C PRO A 6 -24.55 -41.14 -13.91
N LYS A 7 -23.26 -41.40 -13.71
CA LYS A 7 -22.57 -41.39 -12.40
C LYS A 7 -22.46 -39.94 -11.87
N GLN A 8 -22.99 -39.73 -10.68
CA GLN A 8 -22.79 -38.50 -9.89
C GLN A 8 -21.30 -38.34 -9.47
N PRO A 9 -20.76 -37.13 -9.48
CA PRO A 9 -19.42 -36.87 -8.97
C PRO A 9 -19.39 -36.95 -7.44
N LYS A 10 -18.42 -37.68 -6.91
CA LYS A 10 -18.15 -37.83 -5.48
C LYS A 10 -17.81 -36.47 -4.86
N GLN A 11 -18.60 -36.03 -3.93
CA GLN A 11 -18.28 -34.91 -3.02
C GLN A 11 -17.07 -35.29 -2.17
N THR A 12 -15.95 -34.63 -2.37
CA THR A 12 -14.80 -34.67 -1.46
C THR A 12 -15.09 -33.82 -0.25
N ASN A 13 -15.37 -34.50 0.86
CA ASN A 13 -15.54 -33.92 2.17
C ASN A 13 -14.23 -33.29 2.65
N LYS A 14 -14.08 -31.97 2.55
CA LYS A 14 -12.98 -31.24 3.18
C LYS A 14 -13.21 -31.25 4.70
N GLN A 15 -12.68 -32.24 5.37
CA GLN A 15 -12.54 -32.21 6.81
C GLN A 15 -11.63 -31.04 7.22
N ASN A 16 -12.18 -30.13 8.00
CA ASN A 16 -11.48 -29.09 8.74
C ASN A 16 -10.51 -29.75 9.75
N ASN A 17 -9.31 -30.06 9.34
CA ASN A 17 -8.24 -30.49 10.24
C ASN A 17 -7.70 -29.26 10.98
N LYS A 18 -8.31 -28.92 12.14
CA LYS A 18 -7.59 -28.16 13.16
C LYS A 18 -6.34 -28.95 13.52
N PRO A 19 -5.15 -28.38 13.55
CA PRO A 19 -3.95 -29.11 13.92
C PRO A 19 -4.10 -29.61 15.35
N LYS A 20 -4.20 -30.95 15.52
CA LYS A 20 -4.11 -31.57 16.84
C LYS A 20 -2.73 -31.25 17.38
N ARG A 21 -2.68 -30.43 18.45
CA ARG A 21 -1.45 -30.18 19.19
C ARG A 21 -0.91 -31.53 19.63
N SER A 22 0.30 -31.90 19.22
CA SER A 22 0.88 -33.17 19.58
C SER A 22 1.05 -33.27 21.10
N PRO A 23 0.90 -34.42 21.72
CA PRO A 23 1.16 -34.58 23.15
C PRO A 23 2.58 -34.18 23.55
N LEU A 24 3.51 -34.15 22.60
CA LEU A 24 4.87 -33.67 22.78
C LEU A 24 4.95 -32.17 23.16
N THR A 25 4.01 -31.35 22.71
CA THR A 25 3.99 -29.92 23.07
C THR A 25 3.65 -29.71 24.53
N TRP A 26 2.80 -30.52 25.11
CA TRP A 26 2.48 -30.51 26.54
C TRP A 26 3.66 -30.98 27.40
N LEU A 27 4.40 -32.00 26.95
CA LEU A 27 5.62 -32.48 27.59
C LEU A 27 6.71 -31.37 27.59
N TYR A 28 6.81 -30.64 26.52
CA TYR A 28 7.73 -29.48 26.41
C TYR A 28 7.43 -28.39 27.47
N TYR A 29 6.16 -28.00 27.61
CA TYR A 29 5.77 -27.03 28.63
C TYR A 29 5.96 -27.56 30.05
N ALA A 30 5.68 -28.84 30.29
CA ALA A 30 5.88 -29.47 31.61
C ALA A 30 7.39 -29.51 31.99
N ILE A 31 8.27 -29.82 31.04
CA ILE A 31 9.73 -29.83 31.25
C ILE A 31 10.23 -28.37 31.48
N MET A 32 9.76 -27.41 30.70
CA MET A 32 10.14 -26.00 30.89
C MET A 32 9.71 -25.44 32.26
N VAL A 33 8.49 -25.77 32.70
CA VAL A 33 8.00 -25.36 34.02
C VAL A 33 8.78 -26.07 35.13
N GLY A 34 9.09 -27.35 34.98
CA GLY A 34 9.91 -28.11 35.91
C GLY A 34 11.33 -27.56 36.06
N LEU A 35 11.97 -27.15 34.94
CA LEU A 35 13.27 -26.51 34.92
C LEU A 35 13.23 -25.12 35.53
N LEU A 36 12.17 -24.33 35.30
CA LEU A 36 11.98 -23.02 35.94
C LEU A 36 11.81 -23.16 37.45
N ILE A 37 11.03 -24.13 37.93
CA ILE A 37 10.87 -24.41 39.36
C ILE A 37 12.23 -24.83 39.97
N PHE A 38 12.97 -25.71 39.30
CA PHE A 38 14.31 -26.14 39.76
C PHE A 38 15.34 -25.01 39.84
N PHE A 39 15.29 -24.06 38.88
CA PHE A 39 16.22 -22.93 38.87
C PHE A 39 15.86 -21.81 39.86
N PHE A 40 14.58 -21.60 40.15
CA PHE A 40 14.12 -20.52 41.02
C PHE A 40 13.84 -20.96 42.48
N PHE A 41 13.88 -22.28 42.78
CA PHE A 41 13.88 -22.75 44.15
C PHE A 41 15.31 -23.19 44.55
N PRO A 42 16.13 -22.34 45.20
CA PRO A 42 17.39 -22.79 45.79
C PRO A 42 17.08 -23.74 46.89
N MET A 43 17.53 -25.01 46.76
CA MET A 43 17.60 -25.92 47.90
C MET A 43 18.49 -25.24 48.95
N GLY A 44 17.85 -24.82 50.07
CA GLY A 44 18.54 -24.07 51.11
C GLY A 44 19.69 -24.84 51.70
N GLY A 45 20.91 -24.41 51.36
CA GLY A 45 22.11 -24.80 52.11
C GLY A 45 22.14 -24.03 53.43
N GLU A 46 22.24 -24.77 54.55
CA GLU A 46 22.47 -24.17 55.89
C GLU A 46 23.70 -23.25 55.82
N LYS A 47 23.50 -21.98 56.01
CA LYS A 47 24.60 -21.01 56.15
C LYS A 47 25.20 -21.15 57.58
N GLY A 48 26.15 -22.11 57.77
CA GLY A 48 26.94 -22.22 58.97
C GLY A 48 28.40 -21.82 58.73
N ALA A 49 29.07 -21.20 59.69
CA ALA A 49 30.49 -20.92 59.60
C ALA A 49 31.27 -22.25 59.79
N ASN A 50 31.86 -22.77 58.71
CA ASN A 50 32.68 -23.97 58.74
C ASN A 50 34.16 -23.56 58.78
N LYS A 51 34.97 -24.18 59.64
CA LYS A 51 36.40 -23.93 59.80
C LYS A 51 37.14 -25.26 59.67
N ASP A 52 37.98 -25.37 58.66
CA ASP A 52 38.89 -26.53 58.51
C ASP A 52 40.11 -26.36 59.34
N LEU A 53 40.45 -27.38 60.12
CA LEU A 53 41.55 -27.37 61.09
C LEU A 53 42.52 -28.55 60.88
N SER A 54 43.80 -28.33 61.29
CA SER A 54 44.72 -29.44 61.45
C SER A 54 44.32 -30.29 62.63
N TYR A 55 44.60 -31.58 62.59
CA TYR A 55 44.26 -32.55 63.65
C TYR A 55 44.68 -32.05 65.04
N THR A 56 45.87 -31.50 65.19
CA THR A 56 46.40 -31.00 66.50
C THR A 56 45.56 -29.83 67.01
N LYS A 57 45.05 -28.93 66.15
CA LYS A 57 44.15 -27.83 66.56
C LYS A 57 42.77 -28.33 66.92
N PHE A 58 42.32 -29.31 66.18
CA PHE A 58 40.99 -29.93 66.36
C PHE A 58 40.91 -30.64 67.73
N THR A 59 41.94 -31.46 68.08
CA THR A 59 42.05 -32.09 69.42
C THR A 59 42.22 -31.08 70.51
N ALA A 60 42.98 -30.01 70.33
CA ALA A 60 43.13 -28.92 71.32
C ALA A 60 41.81 -28.25 71.71
N TYR A 61 40.83 -28.11 70.69
CA TYR A 61 39.47 -27.61 70.97
C TYR A 61 38.64 -28.63 71.73
N ILE A 62 38.85 -29.92 71.48
CA ILE A 62 38.21 -31.01 72.23
C ILE A 62 38.68 -30.99 73.71
N ASP A 63 39.99 -30.92 73.94
CA ASP A 63 40.61 -30.87 75.26
C ASP A 63 40.20 -29.63 76.05
N ASN A 64 40.07 -28.46 75.38
CA ASN A 64 39.63 -27.21 75.95
C ASN A 64 38.12 -27.09 76.20
N ASP A 65 37.35 -28.18 76.12
CA ASP A 65 35.91 -28.22 76.36
C ASP A 65 35.03 -27.41 75.43
N ALA A 66 35.58 -27.07 74.23
CA ALA A 66 34.86 -26.24 73.24
C ALA A 66 33.91 -27.02 72.40
N VAL A 67 33.96 -28.35 72.39
CA VAL A 67 33.19 -29.22 71.50
C VAL A 67 32.01 -29.91 72.23
N ALA A 68 30.83 -29.88 71.61
CA ALA A 68 29.63 -30.51 72.18
C ALA A 68 29.41 -31.94 71.66
N SER A 69 29.59 -32.18 70.34
CA SER A 69 29.49 -33.47 69.69
C SER A 69 30.46 -33.59 68.54
N VAL A 70 30.87 -34.80 68.18
CA VAL A 70 31.76 -35.10 67.08
C VAL A 70 31.11 -36.14 66.18
N LYS A 71 31.13 -35.91 64.89
CA LYS A 71 30.67 -36.84 63.89
C LYS A 71 31.83 -37.28 63.04
N VAL A 72 32.14 -38.55 63.00
CA VAL A 72 33.25 -39.13 62.27
C VAL A 72 32.75 -39.85 61.04
N TYR A 73 33.41 -39.61 59.93
CA TYR A 73 33.05 -40.23 58.63
C TYR A 73 34.06 -41.35 58.29
N ASP A 74 33.63 -42.26 57.44
CA ASP A 74 34.40 -43.41 56.94
C ASP A 74 35.60 -43.04 56.04
N ASP A 75 35.64 -41.81 55.57
CA ASP A 75 36.76 -41.24 54.80
C ASP A 75 37.83 -40.55 55.72
N ASN A 76 37.86 -40.85 56.97
CA ASN A 76 38.76 -40.26 57.99
C ASN A 76 38.55 -38.75 58.19
N SER A 77 37.38 -38.22 57.85
CA SER A 77 37.04 -36.85 58.21
C SER A 77 36.18 -36.83 59.47
N ALA A 78 36.38 -35.79 60.26
CA ALA A 78 35.64 -35.58 61.48
C ALA A 78 35.03 -34.15 61.49
N GLU A 79 33.77 -34.04 61.88
CA GLU A 79 33.03 -32.79 62.01
C GLU A 79 32.63 -32.62 63.48
N ALA A 80 33.08 -31.53 64.11
CA ALA A 80 32.69 -31.26 65.49
C ALA A 80 31.73 -30.07 65.58
N LYS A 81 30.70 -30.17 66.41
CA LYS A 81 29.80 -29.06 66.77
C LYS A 81 30.37 -28.37 68.03
N ILE A 82 30.45 -27.08 68.00
CA ILE A 82 30.96 -26.27 69.08
C ILE A 82 29.88 -25.98 70.11
N ARG A 83 30.24 -25.90 71.40
CA ARG A 83 29.33 -25.41 72.41
C ARG A 83 29.07 -23.93 72.30
N PRO A 84 27.83 -23.43 72.47
CA PRO A 84 27.48 -22.02 72.31
C PRO A 84 28.42 -21.07 73.11
N GLU A 85 28.83 -21.49 74.31
CA GLU A 85 29.69 -20.72 75.23
C GLU A 85 31.15 -20.55 74.70
N SER A 86 31.57 -21.43 73.82
CA SER A 86 32.96 -21.46 73.30
C SER A 86 32.98 -20.88 71.85
N TYR A 87 31.90 -20.35 71.34
CA TYR A 87 31.84 -19.83 69.97
C TYR A 87 32.81 -18.65 69.75
N ALA A 88 32.86 -17.69 70.69
CA ALA A 88 33.79 -16.54 70.61
C ALA A 88 35.26 -16.97 70.63
N LEU A 89 35.62 -18.05 71.33
CA LEU A 89 36.94 -18.60 71.35
C LEU A 89 37.44 -19.19 70.06
N VAL A 90 36.48 -19.76 69.27
CA VAL A 90 36.78 -20.48 68.03
C VAL A 90 36.67 -19.59 66.79
N PHE A 91 35.73 -18.68 66.77
CA PHE A 91 35.40 -17.86 65.58
C PHE A 91 35.71 -16.33 65.81
N GLY A 92 36.18 -15.92 67.02
CA GLY A 92 36.41 -14.52 67.33
C GLY A 92 35.09 -13.73 67.53
N ASN A 93 35.19 -12.38 67.55
CA ASN A 93 34.08 -11.46 67.87
C ASN A 93 32.94 -11.39 66.83
N GLN A 94 32.62 -12.46 66.16
CA GLN A 94 31.34 -12.53 65.37
C GLN A 94 30.22 -12.91 66.33
N GLU A 95 29.24 -12.00 66.51
CA GLU A 95 28.06 -12.25 67.34
C GLU A 95 27.35 -13.54 66.91
N ALA A 96 27.25 -14.48 67.82
CA ALA A 96 26.45 -15.70 67.65
C ALA A 96 24.98 -15.33 67.71
N GLY A 97 24.33 -15.19 66.55
CA GLY A 97 22.85 -15.27 66.48
C GLY A 97 22.41 -16.66 66.87
N GLU A 98 21.28 -16.81 67.57
CA GLU A 98 20.73 -18.07 68.12
C GLU A 98 20.61 -19.25 67.11
N ASP A 99 20.81 -19.00 65.78
CA ASP A 99 20.69 -19.99 64.70
C ASP A 99 22.01 -20.34 63.97
N VAL A 100 23.18 -19.87 64.42
CA VAL A 100 24.45 -20.10 63.72
C VAL A 100 25.13 -21.36 64.25
N LYS A 101 24.93 -22.49 63.62
CA LYS A 101 25.60 -23.77 63.88
C LYS A 101 27.02 -23.74 63.28
N GLY A 102 28.00 -23.33 64.04
CA GLY A 102 29.40 -23.43 63.67
C GLY A 102 29.92 -24.86 63.74
N LYS A 103 30.61 -25.32 62.72
CA LYS A 103 31.19 -26.64 62.62
C LYS A 103 32.69 -26.55 62.40
N LEU A 104 33.45 -27.44 63.08
CA LEU A 104 34.88 -27.61 62.86
C LEU A 104 35.08 -28.91 62.10
N ASN A 105 35.83 -28.84 60.99
CA ASN A 105 36.22 -30.00 60.21
C ASN A 105 37.67 -30.30 60.34
N ALA A 106 38.04 -31.56 60.47
CA ALA A 106 39.45 -32.01 60.47
C ALA A 106 39.54 -33.40 59.84
N GLN A 107 40.73 -33.68 59.31
CA GLN A 107 41.07 -35.08 58.97
C GLN A 107 41.74 -35.71 60.22
N VAL A 108 41.23 -36.91 60.54
CA VAL A 108 41.77 -37.71 61.62
C VAL A 108 42.68 -38.83 61.10
N PRO A 109 43.71 -39.25 61.81
CA PRO A 109 44.68 -40.25 61.30
C PRO A 109 44.05 -41.62 61.00
N SER A 110 43.13 -42.05 61.86
CA SER A 110 42.31 -43.24 61.69
C SER A 110 41.04 -43.14 62.51
N VAL A 111 39.90 -43.66 62.04
CA VAL A 111 38.64 -43.64 62.79
C VAL A 111 38.79 -44.38 64.13
N GLU A 112 39.56 -45.52 64.18
CA GLU A 112 39.71 -46.34 65.35
C GLU A 112 40.62 -45.64 66.42
N GLU A 113 41.71 -45.01 65.96
CA GLU A 113 42.57 -44.27 66.89
C GLU A 113 41.92 -43.04 67.48
N PHE A 114 41.16 -42.33 66.64
CA PHE A 114 40.40 -41.19 67.09
C PHE A 114 39.26 -41.55 68.05
N ALA A 115 38.58 -42.69 67.83
CA ALA A 115 37.56 -43.21 68.72
C ALA A 115 38.20 -43.52 70.11
N LYS A 116 39.35 -44.18 70.14
CA LYS A 116 40.09 -44.43 71.42
C LYS A 116 40.49 -43.13 72.13
N TYR A 117 40.90 -42.15 71.35
CA TYR A 117 41.27 -40.80 71.91
C TYR A 117 40.04 -40.16 72.56
N ILE A 118 38.89 -40.12 71.89
CA ILE A 118 37.63 -39.54 72.42
C ILE A 118 37.15 -40.29 73.66
N ASP A 119 37.24 -41.65 73.62
CA ASP A 119 36.85 -42.47 74.77
C ASP A 119 37.73 -42.10 76.04
N ASN A 120 39.07 -41.92 75.87
CA ASN A 120 39.96 -41.49 76.94
C ASN A 120 39.61 -40.10 77.46
N VAL A 121 39.28 -39.14 76.51
CA VAL A 121 38.82 -37.81 76.89
C VAL A 121 37.47 -37.88 77.66
N ASN A 122 36.55 -38.74 77.22
CA ASN A 122 35.29 -38.87 77.93
C ASN A 122 35.39 -39.54 79.29
N ILE A 123 36.37 -40.47 79.53
CA ILE A 123 36.68 -41.01 80.84
C ILE A 123 37.20 -39.90 81.75
N ALA A 124 38.19 -39.13 81.34
CA ALA A 124 38.75 -38.03 82.13
C ALA A 124 37.68 -36.94 82.43
N ARG A 125 36.76 -36.70 81.51
CA ARG A 125 35.61 -35.77 81.68
C ARG A 125 34.62 -36.26 82.73
N LYS A 126 34.34 -37.55 82.75
CA LYS A 126 33.48 -38.18 83.70
C LYS A 126 34.02 -38.10 85.10
N GLU A 127 35.35 -38.30 85.29
CA GLU A 127 36.03 -38.13 86.52
C GLU A 127 36.04 -36.69 87.05
N ALA A 128 36.05 -35.69 86.11
CA ALA A 128 35.91 -34.31 86.35
C ALA A 128 34.47 -33.79 86.54
N GLY A 129 33.47 -34.66 86.54
CA GLY A 129 32.06 -34.29 86.65
C GLY A 129 31.48 -33.55 85.47
N LYS A 130 32.12 -33.60 84.27
CA LYS A 130 31.68 -32.93 83.05
C LYS A 130 30.86 -33.90 82.12
N ALA A 131 29.94 -33.31 81.29
CA ALA A 131 29.20 -34.07 80.34
C ALA A 131 30.12 -34.68 79.26
N ALA A 132 29.86 -35.94 78.86
CA ALA A 132 30.58 -36.62 77.81
C ALA A 132 30.36 -35.93 76.47
N ILE A 133 31.32 -36.04 75.59
CA ILE A 133 31.17 -35.60 74.16
C ILE A 133 30.46 -36.69 73.42
N ASP A 134 29.35 -36.34 72.73
CA ASP A 134 28.58 -37.28 71.94
C ASP A 134 29.32 -37.57 70.63
N VAL A 135 29.46 -38.87 70.27
CA VAL A 135 30.17 -39.31 69.10
C VAL A 135 29.24 -40.11 68.21
N SER A 136 29.15 -39.69 66.97
CA SER A 136 28.37 -40.41 65.97
C SER A 136 29.21 -40.75 64.73
N TYR A 137 28.97 -41.93 64.18
CA TYR A 137 29.65 -42.38 62.96
C TYR A 137 28.71 -42.33 61.78
N ALA A 138 29.20 -41.81 60.61
CA ALA A 138 28.41 -41.71 59.41
C ALA A 138 29.23 -42.05 58.16
N LYS A 139 28.56 -42.44 57.10
CA LYS A 139 29.20 -42.59 55.79
C LYS A 139 29.45 -41.27 55.13
N SER A 140 30.57 -41.10 54.44
CA SER A 140 30.89 -39.91 53.63
C SER A 140 29.86 -39.72 52.52
N LYS A 141 29.66 -38.43 52.10
CA LYS A 141 28.74 -38.13 50.99
C LYS A 141 29.33 -38.60 49.66
N ASP A 142 28.67 -39.51 48.98
CA ASP A 142 29.06 -40.00 47.64
C ASP A 142 29.15 -38.84 46.64
N TYR A 143 30.39 -38.39 46.30
CA TYR A 143 30.64 -37.37 45.29
C TYR A 143 30.04 -37.76 43.91
N TRP A 144 29.96 -39.04 43.58
CA TRP A 144 29.35 -39.52 42.36
C TRP A 144 27.87 -39.22 42.25
N TYR A 145 27.15 -39.25 43.36
CA TYR A 145 25.76 -38.86 43.41
C TYR A 145 25.55 -37.39 43.16
N MET A 146 26.41 -36.52 43.72
CA MET A 146 26.39 -35.05 43.49
C MET A 146 26.73 -34.69 42.01
N ILE A 147 27.67 -35.37 41.41
CA ILE A 147 28.02 -35.18 40.00
C ILE A 147 26.85 -35.62 39.11
N LEU A 148 26.25 -36.76 39.42
CA LEU A 148 25.14 -37.27 38.62
C LEU A 148 23.90 -36.39 38.71
N VAL A 149 23.56 -35.88 39.86
CA VAL A 149 22.41 -35.00 40.09
C VAL A 149 22.59 -33.62 39.47
N ASN A 150 23.83 -33.08 39.44
CA ASN A 150 24.09 -31.75 38.89
C ASN A 150 24.45 -31.76 37.38
N ILE A 151 25.15 -32.79 36.88
CA ILE A 151 25.60 -32.84 35.47
C ILE A 151 24.56 -33.52 34.57
N LEU A 152 23.80 -34.52 35.03
CA LEU A 152 22.84 -35.24 34.23
C LEU A 152 21.73 -34.35 33.63
N PRO A 153 21.12 -33.39 34.37
CA PRO A 153 20.17 -32.46 33.78
C PRO A 153 20.79 -31.60 32.66
N PHE A 154 22.02 -31.12 32.86
CA PHE A 154 22.73 -30.36 31.82
C PHE A 154 23.02 -31.21 30.56
N ALA A 155 23.47 -32.43 30.73
CA ALA A 155 23.70 -33.36 29.64
C ALA A 155 22.39 -33.67 28.89
N LEU A 156 21.27 -33.85 29.60
CA LEU A 156 19.95 -34.05 28.99
C LEU A 156 19.46 -32.81 28.26
N ILE A 157 19.71 -31.60 28.77
CA ILE A 157 19.39 -30.35 28.08
C ILE A 157 20.19 -30.21 26.79
N VAL A 158 21.48 -30.47 26.82
CA VAL A 158 22.34 -30.44 25.61
C VAL A 158 21.90 -31.50 24.58
N LEU A 159 21.63 -32.72 25.02
CA LEU A 159 21.11 -33.77 24.17
C LEU A 159 19.74 -33.43 23.57
N PHE A 160 18.86 -32.81 24.32
CA PHE A 160 17.57 -32.30 23.86
C PHE A 160 17.74 -31.19 22.80
N PHE A 161 18.64 -30.24 23.02
CA PHE A 161 18.96 -29.20 22.01
C PHE A 161 19.56 -29.79 20.74
N VAL A 162 20.46 -30.75 20.84
CA VAL A 162 21.04 -31.46 19.67
C VAL A 162 19.95 -32.27 18.95
N TRP A 163 19.07 -32.94 19.67
CA TRP A 163 17.94 -33.68 19.07
C TRP A 163 16.91 -32.74 18.42
N MET A 164 16.57 -31.63 19.08
CA MET A 164 15.68 -30.60 18.55
C MET A 164 16.26 -29.92 17.30
N SER A 165 17.56 -29.62 17.31
CA SER A 165 18.23 -29.04 16.13
C SER A 165 18.26 -30.01 14.94
N ARG A 166 18.39 -31.32 15.18
CA ARG A 166 18.27 -32.36 14.13
C ARG A 166 16.85 -32.57 13.66
N GLY A 167 15.84 -32.44 14.57
CA GLY A 167 14.42 -32.54 14.22
C GLY A 167 13.93 -31.33 13.40
N MET A 168 14.38 -30.13 13.72
CA MET A 168 14.07 -28.91 12.95
C MET A 168 14.76 -28.88 11.57
N ALA A 169 15.92 -29.49 11.42
CA ALA A 169 16.60 -29.58 10.13
C ALA A 169 15.85 -30.50 9.14
N ASN A 170 15.10 -31.49 9.62
CA ASN A 170 14.32 -32.42 8.78
C ASN A 170 12.86 -31.98 8.54
N ALA A 171 12.30 -31.11 9.36
CA ALA A 171 10.92 -30.64 9.22
C ALA A 171 10.76 -29.39 8.34
N ALA A 172 11.84 -28.65 8.10
CA ALA A 172 11.91 -27.55 7.15
C ALA A 172 12.80 -28.02 5.98
N GLY A 173 12.22 -28.62 4.95
CA GLY A 173 12.91 -29.07 3.73
C GLY A 173 13.75 -27.98 3.06
N GLY A 174 14.90 -27.68 3.66
CA GLY A 174 15.85 -26.68 3.19
C GLY A 174 16.96 -26.52 4.22
N GLY A 175 18.20 -26.55 3.77
CA GLY A 175 19.44 -26.51 4.54
C GLY A 175 19.58 -25.37 5.56
N PRO A 176 20.76 -25.21 6.20
CA PRO A 176 20.97 -24.31 7.35
C PRO A 176 20.84 -22.83 6.99
N GLY A 177 19.59 -22.35 6.85
CA GLY A 177 19.30 -20.99 6.41
C GLY A 177 17.95 -20.41 6.86
N GLY A 178 17.12 -21.17 7.61
CA GLY A 178 15.73 -20.78 7.91
C GLY A 178 15.55 -19.45 8.66
N ILE A 179 16.52 -19.00 9.42
CA ILE A 179 16.49 -17.70 10.14
C ILE A 179 17.03 -16.57 9.26
N PHE A 180 17.84 -16.86 8.24
CA PHE A 180 18.43 -15.86 7.32
C PHE A 180 17.59 -15.58 6.07
N ASN A 181 16.42 -16.20 5.89
CA ASN A 181 15.53 -15.97 4.74
C ASN A 181 14.60 -14.78 4.89
N VAL A 182 14.57 -14.08 6.02
CA VAL A 182 13.69 -12.92 6.27
C VAL A 182 14.01 -11.73 5.32
N GLY A 183 15.24 -11.65 4.83
CA GLY A 183 15.68 -10.59 3.91
C GLY A 183 15.61 -10.93 2.41
N LYS A 184 15.11 -12.11 2.03
CA LYS A 184 14.98 -12.44 0.60
C LYS A 184 13.74 -11.83 0.00
N ALA A 185 13.88 -11.22 -1.17
CA ALA A 185 12.78 -10.70 -1.93
C ALA A 185 11.89 -11.87 -2.43
N LYS A 186 10.60 -11.85 -2.06
CA LYS A 186 9.58 -12.73 -2.64
C LYS A 186 9.00 -12.10 -3.91
N ALA A 187 9.86 -11.69 -4.85
CA ALA A 187 9.39 -11.13 -6.10
C ALA A 187 8.61 -12.17 -6.88
N GLU A 188 7.43 -11.82 -7.38
CA GLU A 188 6.75 -12.64 -8.37
C GLU A 188 7.54 -12.58 -9.67
N VAL A 189 8.14 -13.71 -10.03
CA VAL A 189 8.90 -13.85 -11.27
C VAL A 189 7.99 -14.43 -12.34
N PHE A 190 7.68 -13.65 -13.35
CA PHE A 190 7.03 -14.13 -14.57
C PHE A 190 8.13 -14.52 -15.56
N ASP A 191 8.39 -15.82 -15.66
CA ASP A 191 9.43 -16.39 -16.54
C ASP A 191 8.93 -16.49 -17.99
N LYS A 192 9.87 -16.52 -18.94
CA LYS A 192 9.63 -16.57 -20.39
C LYS A 192 8.73 -17.73 -20.85
N ASP A 193 8.63 -18.78 -20.05
CA ASP A 193 8.03 -20.06 -20.46
C ASP A 193 6.54 -20.23 -20.08
N LYS A 194 5.90 -19.25 -19.42
CA LYS A 194 4.47 -19.35 -19.09
C LYS A 194 3.60 -19.12 -20.32
N LYS A 195 2.66 -20.03 -20.57
CA LYS A 195 1.71 -20.03 -21.71
C LYS A 195 0.79 -18.81 -21.79
N ASN A 196 0.66 -18.01 -20.75
CA ASN A 196 -0.20 -16.80 -20.71
C ASN A 196 0.68 -15.55 -20.56
N LYS A 197 1.25 -15.08 -21.66
CA LYS A 197 1.95 -13.80 -21.72
C LYS A 197 0.95 -12.70 -22.01
N VAL A 198 0.93 -11.68 -21.17
CA VAL A 198 0.19 -10.43 -21.44
C VAL A 198 0.99 -9.60 -22.44
N THR A 199 0.36 -9.17 -23.54
CA THR A 199 0.94 -8.36 -24.62
C THR A 199 0.16 -7.07 -24.79
N PHE A 200 0.61 -6.17 -25.66
CA PHE A 200 -0.15 -4.95 -25.97
C PHE A 200 -1.53 -5.20 -26.58
N LYS A 201 -1.79 -6.40 -27.10
CA LYS A 201 -3.11 -6.79 -27.59
C LYS A 201 -4.12 -7.00 -26.46
N ASP A 202 -3.63 -7.35 -25.28
CA ASP A 202 -4.45 -7.60 -24.09
C ASP A 202 -4.74 -6.30 -23.30
N VAL A 203 -4.10 -5.19 -23.69
CA VAL A 203 -4.29 -3.85 -23.11
C VAL A 203 -5.15 -3.05 -24.09
N ALA A 204 -6.40 -2.80 -23.74
CA ALA A 204 -7.28 -1.91 -24.51
C ALA A 204 -6.97 -0.45 -24.18
N GLY A 205 -7.15 0.45 -25.14
CA GLY A 205 -6.86 1.88 -24.97
C GLY A 205 -5.38 2.20 -24.73
N LEU A 206 -5.13 3.29 -24.02
CA LEU A 206 -3.78 3.79 -23.61
C LEU A 206 -2.85 4.02 -24.82
N ALA A 207 -3.36 4.53 -25.92
CA ALA A 207 -2.62 4.68 -27.16
C ALA A 207 -1.32 5.52 -26.98
N GLY A 208 -1.40 6.65 -26.28
CA GLY A 208 -0.23 7.50 -25.98
C GLY A 208 0.80 6.79 -25.11
N ALA A 209 0.37 6.20 -23.99
CA ALA A 209 1.28 5.49 -23.09
C ALA A 209 1.92 4.27 -23.77
N LYS A 210 1.18 3.53 -24.63
CA LYS A 210 1.73 2.41 -25.41
C LYS A 210 2.83 2.89 -26.35
N GLN A 211 2.62 3.99 -27.06
CA GLN A 211 3.61 4.54 -27.97
C GLN A 211 4.92 4.89 -27.23
N GLU A 212 4.81 5.49 -26.04
CA GLU A 212 5.98 5.82 -25.23
C GLU A 212 6.73 4.58 -24.72
N VAL A 213 6.00 3.53 -24.29
CA VAL A 213 6.64 2.31 -23.80
C VAL A 213 7.14 1.39 -24.94
N GLU A 214 6.67 1.54 -26.18
CA GLU A 214 7.18 0.83 -27.35
C GLU A 214 8.66 1.14 -27.61
N GLU A 215 9.14 2.34 -27.31
CA GLU A 215 10.55 2.66 -27.35
C GLU A 215 11.36 1.79 -26.40
N ILE A 216 10.84 1.53 -25.20
CA ILE A 216 11.46 0.67 -24.20
C ILE A 216 11.52 -0.78 -24.69
N VAL A 217 10.42 -1.29 -25.25
CA VAL A 217 10.34 -2.62 -25.86
C VAL A 217 11.34 -2.75 -27.00
N SER A 218 11.37 -1.77 -27.89
CA SER A 218 12.28 -1.72 -29.05
C SER A 218 13.75 -1.75 -28.62
N PHE A 219 14.06 -1.04 -27.53
CA PHE A 219 15.37 -1.04 -26.93
C PHE A 219 15.73 -2.41 -26.33
N LEU A 220 14.85 -3.00 -25.51
CA LEU A 220 15.09 -4.33 -24.89
C LEU A 220 15.28 -5.43 -25.94
N LYS A 221 14.59 -5.33 -27.09
CA LYS A 221 14.74 -6.23 -28.24
C LYS A 221 16.07 -6.02 -28.97
N ASN A 222 16.49 -4.78 -29.18
CA ASN A 222 17.65 -4.41 -30.01
C ASN A 222 18.50 -3.30 -29.39
N PRO A 223 19.22 -3.52 -28.28
CA PRO A 223 19.97 -2.50 -27.56
C PRO A 223 21.11 -1.85 -28.42
N THR A 224 21.71 -2.62 -29.29
CA THR A 224 22.85 -2.18 -30.13
C THR A 224 22.46 -1.07 -31.12
N LYS A 225 21.20 -1.04 -31.59
CA LYS A 225 20.68 0.01 -32.48
C LYS A 225 20.80 1.40 -31.85
N TYR A 226 20.56 1.51 -30.55
CA TYR A 226 20.56 2.78 -29.83
C TYR A 226 21.94 3.17 -29.32
N THR A 227 22.71 2.19 -28.80
CA THR A 227 24.05 2.44 -28.27
C THR A 227 25.05 2.85 -29.35
N ASN A 228 24.92 2.32 -30.58
CA ASN A 228 25.78 2.70 -31.72
C ASN A 228 25.62 4.15 -32.17
N LEU A 229 24.44 4.74 -31.87
CA LEU A 229 24.15 6.16 -32.14
C LEU A 229 24.48 7.09 -30.95
N GLY A 230 25.06 6.52 -29.86
CA GLY A 230 25.37 7.28 -28.64
C GLY A 230 24.12 7.53 -27.73
N GLY A 231 22.97 6.94 -28.05
CA GLY A 231 21.75 7.08 -27.26
C GLY A 231 21.92 6.44 -25.87
N LYS A 232 21.53 7.18 -24.83
CA LYS A 232 21.47 6.68 -23.46
C LYS A 232 20.04 6.22 -23.17
N ILE A 233 19.91 5.04 -22.58
CA ILE A 233 18.64 4.43 -22.24
C ILE A 233 18.15 5.01 -20.93
N PRO A 234 16.85 5.28 -20.77
CA PRO A 234 16.27 5.57 -19.47
C PRO A 234 16.48 4.37 -18.55
N LYS A 235 17.07 4.60 -17.38
CA LYS A 235 17.26 3.52 -16.38
C LYS A 235 15.96 3.17 -15.68
N GLY A 236 15.09 4.18 -15.50
CA GLY A 236 13.82 4.03 -14.84
C GLY A 236 12.72 4.83 -15.50
N VAL A 237 11.53 4.25 -15.53
CA VAL A 237 10.31 4.87 -16.05
C VAL A 237 9.25 4.81 -14.97
N LEU A 238 8.59 5.93 -14.73
CA LEU A 238 7.53 6.07 -13.75
C LEU A 238 6.18 6.19 -14.47
N LEU A 239 5.29 5.23 -14.20
CA LEU A 239 3.89 5.27 -14.66
C LEU A 239 3.06 6.04 -13.61
N VAL A 240 2.49 7.16 -14.01
CA VAL A 240 1.73 8.08 -13.14
C VAL A 240 0.29 8.14 -13.62
N GLY A 241 -0.68 8.00 -12.70
CA GLY A 241 -2.08 8.18 -13.08
C GLY A 241 -3.06 7.67 -12.02
N PRO A 242 -4.36 7.92 -12.19
CA PRO A 242 -5.39 7.48 -11.26
C PRO A 242 -5.39 5.95 -11.03
N PRO A 243 -5.94 5.46 -9.92
CA PRO A 243 -6.09 4.02 -9.71
C PRO A 243 -6.99 3.39 -10.76
N GLY A 244 -6.76 2.11 -11.07
CA GLY A 244 -7.59 1.37 -12.02
C GLY A 244 -7.35 1.65 -13.50
N THR A 245 -6.42 2.55 -13.88
CA THR A 245 -6.12 2.90 -15.29
C THR A 245 -5.26 1.87 -16.03
N GLY A 246 -4.85 0.76 -15.38
CA GLY A 246 -4.12 -0.32 -16.04
C GLY A 246 -2.60 -0.20 -16.01
N LYS A 247 -1.99 0.61 -15.13
CA LYS A 247 -0.53 0.79 -15.01
C LYS A 247 0.22 -0.52 -14.84
N THR A 248 -0.22 -1.37 -13.93
CA THR A 248 0.36 -2.70 -13.68
C THR A 248 0.19 -3.64 -14.88
N LEU A 249 -0.95 -3.56 -15.57
CA LEU A 249 -1.23 -4.34 -16.78
C LEU A 249 -0.30 -3.90 -17.91
N LEU A 250 -0.13 -2.60 -18.11
CA LEU A 250 0.79 -2.03 -19.11
C LEU A 250 2.22 -2.49 -18.85
N ALA A 251 2.70 -2.45 -17.60
CA ALA A 251 4.04 -2.90 -17.24
C ALA A 251 4.25 -4.39 -17.55
N LYS A 252 3.25 -5.24 -17.28
CA LYS A 252 3.27 -6.68 -17.66
C LYS A 252 3.30 -6.84 -19.17
N ALA A 253 2.53 -6.04 -19.91
CA ALA A 253 2.49 -6.08 -21.36
C ALA A 253 3.83 -5.68 -22.00
N VAL A 254 4.52 -4.66 -21.46
CA VAL A 254 5.87 -4.28 -21.89
C VAL A 254 6.83 -5.45 -21.79
N ALA A 255 6.84 -6.16 -20.67
CA ALA A 255 7.72 -7.32 -20.46
C ALA A 255 7.37 -8.49 -21.39
N GLY A 256 6.06 -8.76 -21.58
CA GLY A 256 5.58 -9.79 -22.49
C GLY A 256 5.92 -9.50 -23.94
N GLU A 257 5.75 -8.23 -24.36
CA GLU A 257 6.09 -7.79 -25.71
C GLU A 257 7.60 -7.79 -25.99
N ALA A 258 8.41 -7.38 -24.98
CA ALA A 258 9.87 -7.45 -25.05
C ALA A 258 10.43 -8.87 -24.91
N ASN A 259 9.60 -9.82 -24.45
CA ASN A 259 9.99 -11.21 -24.15
C ASN A 259 11.16 -11.34 -23.16
N VAL A 260 11.11 -10.54 -22.08
CA VAL A 260 12.12 -10.51 -21.02
C VAL A 260 11.50 -10.95 -19.67
N PRO A 261 12.30 -11.45 -18.73
CA PRO A 261 11.85 -11.73 -17.36
C PRO A 261 11.27 -10.48 -16.70
N PHE A 262 10.18 -10.68 -15.95
CA PHE A 262 9.49 -9.62 -15.23
C PHE A 262 9.49 -9.93 -13.72
N PHE A 263 10.12 -9.05 -12.95
CA PHE A 263 10.19 -9.14 -11.49
C PHE A 263 9.23 -8.09 -10.91
N SER A 264 8.15 -8.53 -10.28
CA SER A 264 7.14 -7.65 -9.71
C SER A 264 7.18 -7.67 -8.19
N MET A 265 7.14 -6.48 -7.59
CA MET A 265 7.05 -6.30 -6.14
C MET A 265 6.23 -5.03 -5.84
N SER A 266 5.45 -5.06 -4.74
CA SER A 266 4.79 -3.85 -4.25
C SER A 266 5.76 -3.01 -3.41
N GLY A 267 5.64 -1.69 -3.47
CA GLY A 267 6.35 -0.78 -2.59
C GLY A 267 6.11 -1.08 -1.11
N SER A 268 4.91 -1.54 -0.76
CA SER A 268 4.57 -1.97 0.59
C SER A 268 5.37 -3.16 1.09
N ASP A 269 5.80 -4.07 0.19
CA ASP A 269 6.59 -5.25 0.55
C ASP A 269 8.01 -4.91 1.04
N PHE A 270 8.46 -3.68 0.77
CA PHE A 270 9.74 -3.19 1.29
C PHE A 270 9.63 -2.55 2.67
N VAL A 271 8.41 -2.25 3.13
CA VAL A 271 8.18 -1.61 4.43
C VAL A 271 7.98 -2.70 5.48
N GLU A 272 8.97 -2.87 6.36
CA GLU A 272 8.96 -3.87 7.43
C GLU A 272 9.23 -3.20 8.78
N MET A 273 8.89 -3.90 9.88
CA MET A 273 9.17 -3.38 11.22
C MET A 273 10.63 -3.56 11.66
N PHE A 274 11.37 -4.43 10.97
CA PHE A 274 12.76 -4.73 11.33
C PHE A 274 13.73 -3.94 10.48
N VAL A 275 14.62 -3.19 11.12
CA VAL A 275 15.62 -2.34 10.47
C VAL A 275 16.54 -3.15 9.54
N GLY A 276 16.67 -2.67 8.30
CA GLY A 276 17.54 -3.24 7.28
C GLY A 276 16.94 -4.37 6.44
N VAL A 277 15.76 -4.88 6.78
CA VAL A 277 15.08 -5.94 6.00
C VAL A 277 14.63 -5.42 4.64
N GLY A 278 14.01 -4.24 4.58
CA GLY A 278 13.60 -3.60 3.34
C GLY A 278 14.78 -3.35 2.41
N ALA A 279 15.86 -2.78 2.92
CA ALA A 279 17.10 -2.57 2.17
C ALA A 279 17.72 -3.88 1.67
N SER A 280 17.62 -4.97 2.44
CA SER A 280 18.09 -6.29 2.02
C SER A 280 17.25 -6.86 0.87
N ARG A 281 15.91 -6.68 0.92
CA ARG A 281 15.01 -7.10 -0.17
C ARG A 281 15.28 -6.32 -1.46
N VAL A 282 15.53 -5.01 -1.36
CA VAL A 282 15.93 -4.19 -2.52
C VAL A 282 17.18 -4.78 -3.15
N ARG A 283 18.25 -5.00 -2.40
CA ARG A 283 19.50 -5.59 -2.91
C ARG A 283 19.29 -6.95 -3.57
N ASP A 284 18.49 -7.81 -2.94
CA ASP A 284 18.24 -9.16 -3.46
C ASP A 284 17.44 -9.11 -4.77
N LEU A 285 16.39 -8.26 -4.86
CA LEU A 285 15.61 -8.05 -6.08
C LEU A 285 16.50 -7.61 -7.25
N PHE A 286 17.32 -6.57 -7.01
CA PHE A 286 18.20 -6.03 -8.04
C PHE A 286 19.31 -7.02 -8.45
N ARG A 287 19.84 -7.81 -7.51
CA ARG A 287 20.78 -8.88 -7.81
C ARG A 287 20.15 -9.95 -8.71
N GLN A 288 18.94 -10.43 -8.38
CA GLN A 288 18.23 -11.42 -9.19
C GLN A 288 17.92 -10.90 -10.60
N ALA A 289 17.54 -9.61 -10.74
CA ALA A 289 17.29 -8.99 -12.02
C ALA A 289 18.58 -8.86 -12.86
N LYS A 290 19.71 -8.53 -12.25
CA LYS A 290 21.03 -8.49 -12.92
C LYS A 290 21.46 -9.87 -13.42
N GLU A 291 21.23 -10.91 -12.63
CA GLU A 291 21.57 -12.30 -13.00
C GLU A 291 20.75 -12.80 -14.21
N LYS A 292 19.54 -12.27 -14.42
CA LYS A 292 18.64 -12.65 -15.52
C LYS A 292 18.51 -11.57 -16.60
N ALA A 293 19.44 -10.62 -16.69
CA ALA A 293 19.41 -9.58 -17.71
C ALA A 293 19.47 -10.14 -19.14
N PRO A 294 18.73 -9.57 -20.13
CA PRO A 294 17.86 -8.40 -20.00
C PRO A 294 16.57 -8.71 -19.25
N ALA A 295 16.15 -7.79 -18.34
CA ALA A 295 15.00 -7.99 -17.46
C ALA A 295 14.31 -6.66 -17.13
N ILE A 296 13.06 -6.75 -16.70
CA ILE A 296 12.30 -5.61 -16.16
C ILE A 296 12.05 -5.84 -14.67
N VAL A 297 12.36 -4.84 -13.84
CA VAL A 297 11.96 -4.75 -12.44
C VAL A 297 10.77 -3.81 -12.37
N PHE A 298 9.65 -4.27 -11.82
CA PHE A 298 8.46 -3.47 -11.63
C PHE A 298 8.18 -3.28 -10.15
N ILE A 299 8.01 -2.03 -9.74
CA ILE A 299 7.67 -1.65 -8.37
C ILE A 299 6.33 -0.94 -8.42
N ASP A 300 5.29 -1.62 -7.95
CA ASP A 300 3.96 -1.01 -7.84
C ASP A 300 3.86 -0.19 -6.55
N GLU A 301 3.02 0.84 -6.54
CA GLU A 301 2.82 1.72 -5.37
C GLU A 301 4.14 2.24 -4.79
N ILE A 302 5.04 2.74 -5.64
CA ILE A 302 6.37 3.23 -5.22
C ILE A 302 6.31 4.31 -4.14
N ASP A 303 5.21 5.05 -4.03
CA ASP A 303 4.95 6.05 -3.01
C ASP A 303 4.90 5.46 -1.59
N ALA A 304 4.69 4.15 -1.43
CA ALA A 304 4.82 3.48 -0.14
C ALA A 304 6.24 3.61 0.44
N VAL A 305 7.28 3.58 -0.40
CA VAL A 305 8.70 3.72 0.01
C VAL A 305 9.25 5.10 -0.32
N GLY A 306 8.83 5.66 -1.46
CA GLY A 306 9.41 6.86 -2.09
C GLY A 306 8.88 8.19 -1.61
N ARG A 307 8.07 8.27 -0.55
CA ARG A 307 7.47 9.52 -0.07
C ARG A 307 8.53 10.49 0.45
N ALA A 308 8.41 11.77 0.06
CA ALA A 308 9.27 12.86 0.51
C ALA A 308 9.24 13.03 2.05
N ARG A 309 10.36 13.49 2.61
CA ARG A 309 10.53 13.73 4.05
C ARG A 309 9.60 14.82 4.52
N GLY A 310 8.64 14.50 5.38
CA GLY A 310 7.82 15.50 6.05
C GLY A 310 8.57 16.15 7.22
N LYS A 311 8.53 17.49 7.34
CA LYS A 311 9.17 18.24 8.45
C LYS A 311 8.54 17.97 9.84
N ASN A 312 7.44 17.22 9.94
CA ASN A 312 6.66 17.02 11.17
C ASN A 312 6.85 15.64 11.83
N ASN A 313 8.01 15.00 11.71
CA ASN A 313 8.28 13.74 12.39
C ASN A 313 8.78 13.94 13.82
N MET A 314 7.88 14.32 14.72
CA MET A 314 8.19 14.35 16.15
C MET A 314 7.88 13.03 16.89
N MET A 315 7.36 11.99 16.21
CA MET A 315 7.02 10.71 16.86
C MET A 315 7.14 9.52 15.90
N GLY A 316 8.15 8.68 16.11
CA GLY A 316 8.10 7.26 15.80
C GLY A 316 9.16 6.70 14.86
N GLY A 317 9.88 5.68 15.31
CA GLY A 317 10.95 4.94 14.63
C GLY A 317 10.61 4.18 13.35
N GLY A 318 9.39 4.34 12.79
CA GLY A 318 8.99 3.71 11.51
C GLY A 318 9.48 4.45 10.26
N ASN A 319 10.00 5.67 10.39
CA ASN A 319 10.47 6.45 9.26
C ASN A 319 11.92 6.14 8.88
N ASP A 320 12.76 5.73 9.83
CA ASP A 320 14.18 5.43 9.59
C ASP A 320 14.33 4.21 8.68
N GLU A 321 13.45 3.22 8.80
CA GLU A 321 13.46 2.03 7.95
C GLU A 321 13.08 2.35 6.51
N ARG A 322 12.04 3.17 6.31
CA ARG A 322 11.62 3.61 4.96
C ARG A 322 12.73 4.42 4.29
N GLU A 323 13.38 5.31 5.05
CA GLU A 323 14.48 6.13 4.54
C GLU A 323 15.70 5.28 4.19
N SER A 324 16.05 4.29 5.03
CA SER A 324 17.09 3.32 4.75
C SER A 324 16.82 2.55 3.46
N THR A 325 15.57 2.10 3.29
CA THR A 325 15.12 1.36 2.10
C THR A 325 15.13 2.24 0.85
N LEU A 326 14.63 3.49 0.94
CA LEU A 326 14.70 4.45 -0.15
C LEU A 326 16.14 4.73 -0.56
N ASN A 327 17.03 4.99 0.39
CA ASN A 327 18.45 5.24 0.11
C ASN A 327 19.11 4.04 -0.56
N GLN A 328 18.76 2.81 -0.15
CA GLN A 328 19.23 1.60 -0.81
C GLN A 328 18.70 1.49 -2.25
N LEU A 329 17.42 1.80 -2.48
CA LEU A 329 16.83 1.82 -3.82
C LEU A 329 17.57 2.82 -4.73
N LEU A 330 17.80 4.04 -4.25
CA LEU A 330 18.56 5.06 -4.96
C LEU A 330 19.99 4.59 -5.28
N THR A 331 20.65 3.95 -4.33
CA THR A 331 22.00 3.40 -4.50
C THR A 331 22.04 2.30 -5.56
N GLU A 332 21.08 1.37 -5.54
CA GLU A 332 20.99 0.32 -6.56
C GLU A 332 20.72 0.92 -7.95
N MET A 333 19.84 1.92 -8.07
CA MET A 333 19.57 2.61 -9.34
C MET A 333 20.80 3.35 -9.88
N ASP A 334 21.55 4.02 -9.00
CA ASP A 334 22.79 4.73 -9.40
C ASP A 334 23.90 3.74 -9.77
N GLY A 335 23.96 2.58 -9.11
CA GLY A 335 24.92 1.50 -9.36
C GLY A 335 24.71 0.72 -10.66
N PHE A 336 23.65 1.01 -11.42
CA PHE A 336 23.48 0.45 -12.77
C PHE A 336 24.37 1.20 -13.77
N GLY A 337 25.26 0.46 -14.42
CA GLY A 337 25.92 0.96 -15.65
C GLY A 337 24.88 1.18 -16.76
N SER A 338 25.13 2.09 -17.66
CA SER A 338 24.25 2.42 -18.80
C SER A 338 23.90 1.23 -19.71
N ASN A 339 24.55 0.09 -19.54
CA ASN A 339 24.42 -1.12 -20.39
C ASN A 339 24.05 -2.38 -19.58
N SER A 340 23.47 -2.26 -18.37
CA SER A 340 23.13 -3.41 -17.53
C SER A 340 22.02 -4.30 -18.09
N GLY A 341 21.26 -3.84 -19.09
CA GLY A 341 20.12 -4.58 -19.65
C GLY A 341 18.91 -4.70 -18.72
N VAL A 342 18.93 -4.03 -17.56
CA VAL A 342 17.80 -4.02 -16.63
C VAL A 342 17.14 -2.64 -16.69
N ILE A 343 15.81 -2.62 -16.87
CA ILE A 343 14.98 -1.41 -16.83
C ILE A 343 14.07 -1.50 -15.62
N ILE A 344 13.96 -0.40 -14.90
CA ILE A 344 13.08 -0.29 -13.75
C ILE A 344 11.81 0.43 -14.18
N LEU A 345 10.67 -0.23 -14.06
CA LEU A 345 9.36 0.41 -14.16
C LEU A 345 8.81 0.61 -12.75
N ALA A 346 8.24 1.75 -12.45
CA ALA A 346 7.51 1.96 -11.22
C ALA A 346 6.13 2.53 -11.52
N ALA A 347 5.16 2.29 -10.66
CA ALA A 347 3.83 2.87 -10.75
C ALA A 347 3.45 3.59 -9.47
N THR A 348 2.75 4.72 -9.61
CA THR A 348 2.17 5.47 -8.50
C THR A 348 0.87 6.13 -8.90
N ASN A 349 -0.01 6.30 -7.92
CA ASN A 349 -1.21 7.12 -8.08
C ASN A 349 -0.94 8.58 -7.65
N ARG A 350 0.18 8.83 -6.96
CA ARG A 350 0.51 10.12 -6.35
C ARG A 350 1.96 10.50 -6.57
N ALA A 351 2.26 11.02 -7.75
CA ALA A 351 3.61 11.52 -8.06
C ALA A 351 4.00 12.75 -7.21
N ASP A 352 3.01 13.51 -6.74
CA ASP A 352 3.16 14.71 -5.90
C ASP A 352 3.83 14.45 -4.56
N VAL A 353 3.68 13.25 -4.01
CA VAL A 353 4.25 12.88 -2.69
C VAL A 353 5.65 12.27 -2.78
N LEU A 354 6.15 11.99 -3.98
CA LEU A 354 7.44 11.33 -4.16
C LEU A 354 8.63 12.26 -3.83
N ASP A 355 9.68 11.66 -3.29
CA ASP A 355 10.95 12.37 -3.06
C ASP A 355 11.57 12.79 -4.40
N ALA A 356 11.93 14.06 -4.51
CA ALA A 356 12.53 14.62 -5.71
C ALA A 356 13.83 13.91 -6.13
N ALA A 357 14.50 13.22 -5.21
CA ALA A 357 15.68 12.42 -5.53
C ALA A 357 15.36 11.23 -6.44
N LEU A 358 14.16 10.67 -6.38
CA LEU A 358 13.73 9.59 -7.28
C LEU A 358 13.55 10.08 -8.74
N LEU A 359 13.15 11.34 -8.91
CA LEU A 359 12.82 11.93 -10.21
C LEU A 359 14.03 12.58 -10.91
N ARG A 360 15.25 12.43 -10.37
CA ARG A 360 16.47 12.95 -10.98
C ARG A 360 16.91 12.11 -12.17
N ALA A 361 17.62 12.77 -13.10
CA ALA A 361 18.23 12.11 -14.25
C ALA A 361 19.12 10.93 -13.83
N GLY A 362 18.95 9.78 -14.52
CA GLY A 362 19.62 8.53 -14.20
C GLY A 362 18.88 7.64 -13.21
N ARG A 363 17.67 8.04 -12.76
CA ARG A 363 16.74 7.27 -11.91
C ARG A 363 15.41 7.13 -12.65
N PHE A 364 14.30 7.69 -12.15
CA PHE A 364 13.05 7.78 -12.90
C PHE A 364 13.02 9.07 -13.72
N ASP A 365 13.79 9.07 -14.77
CA ASP A 365 13.99 10.24 -15.64
C ASP A 365 12.91 10.38 -16.73
N ARG A 366 12.10 9.34 -16.93
CA ARG A 366 10.93 9.39 -17.81
C ARG A 366 9.66 9.15 -17.00
N GLN A 367 8.70 10.04 -17.11
CA GLN A 367 7.37 9.90 -16.52
C GLN A 367 6.37 9.73 -17.65
N ILE A 368 5.57 8.67 -17.58
CA ILE A 368 4.52 8.36 -18.53
C ILE A 368 3.18 8.51 -17.82
N HIS A 369 2.36 9.42 -18.31
CA HIS A 369 1.04 9.64 -17.76
C HIS A 369 0.05 8.62 -18.31
N VAL A 370 -0.64 7.92 -17.40
CA VAL A 370 -1.67 6.94 -17.71
C VAL A 370 -2.99 7.52 -17.22
N GLU A 371 -3.65 8.24 -18.10
CA GLU A 371 -4.87 8.97 -17.79
C GLU A 371 -6.11 8.06 -17.76
N LEU A 372 -7.26 8.60 -17.35
CA LEU A 372 -8.54 7.92 -17.50
C LEU A 372 -8.87 7.76 -18.97
N PRO A 373 -9.50 6.65 -19.36
CA PRO A 373 -9.78 6.37 -20.77
C PRO A 373 -10.82 7.33 -21.34
N ASP A 374 -10.57 7.80 -22.57
CA ASP A 374 -11.54 8.56 -23.37
C ASP A 374 -12.70 7.68 -23.85
N LEU A 375 -13.68 8.27 -24.55
CA LEU A 375 -14.85 7.56 -25.05
C LEU A 375 -14.48 6.36 -25.94
N GLN A 376 -13.51 6.52 -26.84
CA GLN A 376 -13.10 5.46 -27.76
C GLN A 376 -12.34 4.36 -27.02
N GLU A 377 -11.46 4.74 -26.11
CA GLU A 377 -10.73 3.80 -25.26
C GLU A 377 -11.64 3.01 -24.32
N ARG A 378 -12.69 3.66 -23.74
CA ARG A 378 -13.72 2.95 -22.96
C ARG A 378 -14.46 1.92 -23.78
N LYS A 379 -14.78 2.25 -25.03
CA LYS A 379 -15.40 1.29 -25.96
C LYS A 379 -14.51 0.06 -26.19
N GLU A 380 -13.21 0.26 -26.38
CA GLU A 380 -12.25 -0.83 -26.53
C GLU A 380 -12.16 -1.69 -25.25
N ILE A 381 -12.12 -1.04 -24.08
CA ILE A 381 -12.08 -1.72 -22.78
C ILE A 381 -13.35 -2.54 -22.55
N PHE A 382 -14.54 -1.99 -22.83
CA PHE A 382 -15.79 -2.75 -22.81
C PHE A 382 -15.71 -3.97 -23.72
N GLY A 383 -15.18 -3.80 -24.95
CA GLY A 383 -15.02 -4.89 -25.89
C GLY A 383 -14.22 -6.07 -25.33
N VAL A 384 -13.15 -5.79 -24.60
CA VAL A 384 -12.32 -6.82 -23.95
C VAL A 384 -13.08 -7.53 -22.82
N HIS A 385 -13.74 -6.78 -21.93
CA HIS A 385 -14.40 -7.36 -20.76
C HIS A 385 -15.71 -8.08 -21.11
N ILE A 386 -16.44 -7.58 -22.10
CA ILE A 386 -17.68 -8.19 -22.58
C ILE A 386 -17.42 -9.51 -23.32
N ALA A 387 -16.26 -9.69 -23.93
CA ALA A 387 -15.92 -10.91 -24.68
C ALA A 387 -16.05 -12.22 -23.87
N SER A 388 -15.93 -12.14 -22.55
CA SER A 388 -16.09 -13.27 -21.61
C SER A 388 -17.52 -13.46 -21.10
N ILE A 389 -18.46 -12.56 -21.45
CA ILE A 389 -19.82 -12.51 -20.91
C ILE A 389 -20.82 -12.86 -22.01
N LYS A 390 -21.86 -13.59 -21.65
CA LYS A 390 -22.95 -13.87 -22.56
C LYS A 390 -23.92 -12.69 -22.59
N ILE A 391 -23.75 -11.81 -23.60
CA ILE A 391 -24.54 -10.61 -23.79
C ILE A 391 -25.74 -10.84 -24.74
N ASP A 392 -26.71 -9.95 -24.69
CA ASP A 392 -27.78 -9.85 -25.65
C ASP A 392 -27.24 -9.29 -26.98
N LYS A 393 -27.88 -9.69 -28.11
CA LYS A 393 -27.46 -9.31 -29.47
C LYS A 393 -27.61 -7.81 -29.75
N ASP A 394 -28.58 -7.17 -29.10
CA ASP A 394 -28.93 -5.77 -29.30
C ASP A 394 -28.14 -4.80 -28.40
N LEU A 395 -27.10 -5.29 -27.69
CA LEU A 395 -26.29 -4.46 -26.78
C LEU A 395 -25.37 -3.55 -27.59
N ASP A 396 -25.60 -2.24 -27.51
CA ASP A 396 -24.71 -1.23 -28.09
C ASP A 396 -23.57 -0.84 -27.12
N ILE A 397 -22.33 -1.23 -27.45
CA ILE A 397 -21.13 -0.90 -26.69
C ILE A 397 -20.85 0.62 -26.71
N ASN A 398 -21.21 1.33 -27.79
CA ASN A 398 -21.06 2.79 -27.84
C ASN A 398 -21.95 3.45 -26.81
N PHE A 399 -23.16 2.95 -26.64
CA PHE A 399 -24.06 3.42 -25.60
C PHE A 399 -23.46 3.22 -24.22
N LEU A 400 -22.92 2.04 -23.89
CA LEU A 400 -22.29 1.77 -22.59
C LEU A 400 -21.08 2.70 -22.32
N ALA A 401 -20.22 2.91 -23.33
CA ALA A 401 -19.10 3.82 -23.22
C ALA A 401 -19.53 5.27 -22.98
N LYS A 402 -20.66 5.71 -23.59
CA LYS A 402 -21.26 7.02 -23.33
C LYS A 402 -21.79 7.15 -21.91
N GLN A 403 -22.34 6.06 -21.33
CA GLN A 403 -22.93 6.08 -19.97
C GLN A 403 -21.89 6.02 -18.83
N THR A 404 -20.59 5.85 -19.15
CA THR A 404 -19.54 5.67 -18.15
C THR A 404 -18.39 6.69 -18.30
N PRO A 405 -18.67 8.01 -18.39
CA PRO A 405 -17.63 9.02 -18.45
C PRO A 405 -16.84 9.04 -17.13
N GLY A 406 -15.52 9.20 -17.22
CA GLY A 406 -14.65 9.24 -16.06
C GLY A 406 -14.39 7.89 -15.38
N PHE A 407 -14.92 6.78 -15.91
CA PHE A 407 -14.62 5.45 -15.38
C PHE A 407 -13.23 5.00 -15.81
N SER A 408 -12.52 4.39 -14.89
CA SER A 408 -11.27 3.69 -15.16
C SER A 408 -11.51 2.33 -15.80
N GLY A 409 -10.47 1.70 -16.31
CA GLY A 409 -10.57 0.33 -16.82
C GLY A 409 -11.05 -0.68 -15.77
N ALA A 410 -10.66 -0.49 -14.51
CA ALA A 410 -11.11 -1.32 -13.39
C ALA A 410 -12.61 -1.12 -13.08
N ASP A 411 -13.10 0.12 -13.17
CA ASP A 411 -14.53 0.41 -12.98
C ASP A 411 -15.37 -0.24 -14.09
N ILE A 412 -14.90 -0.18 -15.33
CA ILE A 412 -15.56 -0.83 -16.47
C ILE A 412 -15.60 -2.36 -16.30
N ALA A 413 -14.49 -2.96 -15.87
CA ALA A 413 -14.44 -4.38 -15.55
C ALA A 413 -15.44 -4.75 -14.45
N ASN A 414 -15.56 -3.90 -13.43
CA ASN A 414 -16.53 -4.07 -12.35
C ASN A 414 -17.96 -3.93 -12.84
N VAL A 415 -18.27 -2.95 -13.72
CA VAL A 415 -19.58 -2.82 -14.36
C VAL A 415 -19.96 -4.10 -15.09
N CYS A 416 -19.05 -4.64 -15.89
CA CYS A 416 -19.28 -5.87 -16.65
C CYS A 416 -19.57 -7.07 -15.73
N ASN A 417 -18.81 -7.20 -14.66
CA ASN A 417 -19.01 -8.26 -13.66
C ASN A 417 -20.34 -8.08 -12.92
N GLU A 418 -20.65 -6.87 -12.47
CA GLU A 418 -21.87 -6.58 -11.72
C GLU A 418 -23.13 -6.76 -12.59
N ALA A 419 -23.08 -6.37 -13.88
CA ALA A 419 -24.16 -6.60 -14.82
C ALA A 419 -24.44 -8.09 -15.00
N ALA A 420 -23.40 -8.92 -15.08
CA ALA A 420 -23.56 -10.37 -15.14
C ALA A 420 -24.18 -10.95 -13.84
N LEU A 421 -23.83 -10.41 -12.67
CA LEU A 421 -24.41 -10.80 -11.39
C LEU A 421 -25.89 -10.38 -11.28
N ILE A 422 -26.24 -9.20 -11.78
CA ILE A 422 -27.63 -8.71 -11.83
C ILE A 422 -28.46 -9.57 -12.77
N ALA A 423 -27.98 -9.85 -13.97
CA ALA A 423 -28.65 -10.73 -14.93
C ALA A 423 -28.90 -12.14 -14.35
N ALA A 424 -27.90 -12.69 -13.65
CA ALA A 424 -28.02 -13.98 -12.98
C ALA A 424 -29.07 -13.97 -11.83
N ARG A 425 -29.16 -12.86 -11.09
CA ARG A 425 -30.16 -12.68 -10.02
C ARG A 425 -31.58 -12.59 -10.56
N ASN A 426 -31.73 -12.01 -11.73
CA ASN A 426 -33.00 -11.81 -12.42
C ASN A 426 -33.37 -13.01 -13.33
N ASP A 427 -32.63 -14.12 -13.29
CA ASP A 427 -32.80 -15.31 -14.10
C ASP A 427 -32.77 -15.04 -15.63
N HIS A 428 -32.05 -13.98 -16.07
CA HIS A 428 -31.85 -13.67 -17.45
C HIS A 428 -30.92 -14.68 -18.13
N LYS A 429 -31.22 -15.03 -19.39
CA LYS A 429 -30.40 -15.96 -20.20
C LYS A 429 -29.14 -15.32 -20.77
N SER A 430 -29.15 -14.00 -20.91
CA SER A 430 -28.08 -13.13 -21.41
C SER A 430 -28.13 -11.80 -20.67
N VAL A 431 -26.98 -11.12 -20.59
CA VAL A 431 -26.88 -9.80 -19.95
C VAL A 431 -27.48 -8.76 -20.90
N THR A 432 -28.52 -8.07 -20.44
CA THR A 432 -29.26 -7.06 -21.19
C THR A 432 -28.67 -5.65 -20.97
N ARG A 433 -29.11 -4.71 -21.82
CA ARG A 433 -28.80 -3.28 -21.63
C ARG A 433 -29.24 -2.77 -20.25
N GLN A 434 -30.39 -3.23 -19.76
CA GLN A 434 -30.91 -2.82 -18.45
C GLN A 434 -30.04 -3.32 -17.33
N ASP A 435 -29.53 -4.56 -17.40
CA ASP A 435 -28.62 -5.09 -16.36
C ASP A 435 -27.31 -4.27 -16.28
N PHE A 436 -26.79 -3.77 -17.40
CA PHE A 436 -25.65 -2.86 -17.42
C PHE A 436 -25.98 -1.50 -16.80
N MET A 437 -27.16 -0.94 -17.08
CA MET A 437 -27.59 0.32 -16.48
C MET A 437 -27.75 0.18 -14.96
N ASP A 438 -28.35 -0.89 -14.50
CA ASP A 438 -28.50 -1.20 -13.08
C ASP A 438 -27.13 -1.41 -12.40
N ALA A 439 -26.17 -2.00 -13.11
CA ALA A 439 -24.79 -2.15 -12.64
C ALA A 439 -24.07 -0.81 -12.47
N VAL A 440 -24.17 0.08 -13.47
CA VAL A 440 -23.64 1.44 -13.39
C VAL A 440 -24.24 2.17 -12.20
N ASP A 441 -25.57 2.11 -12.05
CA ASP A 441 -26.29 2.70 -10.93
C ASP A 441 -25.79 2.21 -9.58
N ARG A 442 -25.59 0.89 -9.47
CA ARG A 442 -25.12 0.27 -8.25
C ARG A 442 -23.69 0.66 -7.90
N ILE A 443 -22.82 0.83 -8.89
CA ILE A 443 -21.42 1.23 -8.67
C ILE A 443 -21.32 2.69 -8.25
N ILE A 444 -22.08 3.57 -8.88
CA ILE A 444 -22.03 5.01 -8.59
C ILE A 444 -22.84 5.35 -7.32
N GLY A 445 -24.10 4.86 -7.23
CA GLY A 445 -25.05 5.23 -6.16
C GLY A 445 -25.11 4.24 -4.99
N GLY A 446 -24.52 3.06 -5.14
CA GLY A 446 -24.64 1.98 -4.14
C GLY A 446 -25.93 1.17 -4.27
N LEU A 447 -26.18 0.31 -3.30
CA LEU A 447 -27.39 -0.51 -3.23
C LEU A 447 -28.63 0.33 -2.96
N GLU A 448 -29.69 0.03 -3.70
CA GLU A 448 -31.03 0.56 -3.46
C GLU A 448 -31.54 0.14 -2.08
N ARG A 449 -32.03 1.11 -1.29
CA ARG A 449 -32.57 0.86 0.04
C ARG A 449 -34.09 0.79 0.00
N LYS A 450 -34.64 -0.35 -0.40
CA LYS A 450 -36.10 -0.59 -0.46
C LYS A 450 -36.83 -0.46 0.88
N ASN A 451 -36.11 -0.53 2.00
CA ASN A 451 -36.70 -0.50 3.33
C ASN A 451 -36.66 0.89 4.01
N LYS A 452 -36.22 1.93 3.31
CA LYS A 452 -36.23 3.27 3.90
C LYS A 452 -37.63 3.88 3.73
N ILE A 453 -38.37 3.95 4.83
CA ILE A 453 -39.68 4.59 4.87
C ILE A 453 -39.41 6.08 4.81
N MET A 454 -39.84 6.74 3.74
CA MET A 454 -39.92 8.20 3.63
C MET A 454 -41.38 8.61 3.83
N THR A 455 -41.59 9.72 4.54
CA THR A 455 -42.90 10.35 4.62
C THR A 455 -43.27 10.99 3.27
N GLU A 456 -44.56 11.18 3.00
CA GLU A 456 -45.00 11.87 1.78
C GLU A 456 -44.43 13.29 1.66
N GLU A 457 -44.22 13.96 2.78
CA GLU A 457 -43.62 15.29 2.84
C GLU A 457 -42.13 15.23 2.46
N GLU A 458 -41.35 14.26 2.99
CA GLU A 458 -39.96 14.05 2.62
C GLU A 458 -39.84 13.65 1.13
N LYS A 459 -40.71 12.75 0.65
CA LYS A 459 -40.73 12.34 -0.76
C LYS A 459 -40.98 13.52 -1.69
N ARG A 460 -41.93 14.41 -1.31
CA ARG A 460 -42.21 15.64 -2.03
C ARG A 460 -41.01 16.59 -2.00
N SER A 461 -40.39 16.79 -0.84
CA SER A 461 -39.21 17.66 -0.72
C SER A 461 -38.07 17.19 -1.61
N VAL A 462 -37.75 15.90 -1.59
CA VAL A 462 -36.71 15.30 -2.45
C VAL A 462 -37.07 15.43 -3.94
N ALA A 463 -38.34 15.18 -4.32
CA ALA A 463 -38.76 15.26 -5.71
C ALA A 463 -38.63 16.70 -6.29
N TYR A 464 -39.01 17.72 -5.51
CA TYR A 464 -38.85 19.13 -5.90
C TYR A 464 -37.37 19.51 -5.99
N HIS A 465 -36.55 19.03 -5.07
CA HIS A 465 -35.10 19.27 -5.06
C HIS A 465 -34.45 18.71 -6.32
N GLU A 466 -34.67 17.43 -6.61
CA GLU A 466 -34.06 16.74 -7.77
C GLU A 466 -34.60 17.28 -9.10
N ALA A 467 -35.91 17.63 -9.15
CA ALA A 467 -36.50 18.31 -10.31
C ALA A 467 -35.86 19.68 -10.54
N GLY A 468 -35.46 20.39 -9.48
CA GLY A 468 -34.73 21.66 -9.56
C GLY A 468 -33.40 21.53 -10.28
N HIS A 469 -32.61 20.55 -9.88
CA HIS A 469 -31.35 20.22 -10.55
C HIS A 469 -31.57 19.86 -12.04
N ALA A 470 -32.56 19.03 -12.31
CA ALA A 470 -32.88 18.59 -13.67
C ALA A 470 -33.30 19.76 -14.56
N THR A 471 -34.24 20.61 -14.08
CA THR A 471 -34.76 21.75 -14.83
C THR A 471 -33.64 22.72 -15.20
N ILE A 472 -32.80 23.11 -14.23
CA ILE A 472 -31.72 24.08 -14.48
C ILE A 472 -30.67 23.49 -15.42
N SER A 473 -30.23 22.25 -15.19
CA SER A 473 -29.23 21.62 -16.03
C SER A 473 -29.71 21.44 -17.49
N TRP A 474 -31.02 21.19 -17.69
CA TRP A 474 -31.61 21.05 -19.02
C TRP A 474 -31.59 22.35 -19.81
N LEU A 475 -31.89 23.45 -19.16
CA LEU A 475 -32.05 24.78 -19.79
C LEU A 475 -30.72 25.52 -19.95
N LEU A 476 -29.68 25.20 -19.17
CA LEU A 476 -28.39 25.86 -19.26
C LEU A 476 -27.54 25.31 -20.41
N ARG A 477 -26.82 26.24 -21.08
CA ARG A 477 -25.94 25.89 -22.21
C ARG A 477 -24.84 24.90 -21.81
N TRP A 478 -24.22 25.16 -20.68
CA TRP A 478 -23.08 24.37 -20.17
C TRP A 478 -23.51 23.38 -19.07
N GLY A 479 -24.82 23.18 -18.90
CA GLY A 479 -25.34 22.13 -18.04
C GLY A 479 -24.96 20.74 -18.59
N ASN A 480 -24.61 19.82 -17.72
CA ASN A 480 -24.34 18.47 -18.16
C ASN A 480 -25.59 17.77 -18.69
N PRO A 481 -25.51 17.00 -19.78
CA PRO A 481 -26.65 16.23 -20.27
C PRO A 481 -27.22 15.32 -19.18
N LEU A 482 -28.52 15.39 -18.98
CA LEU A 482 -29.23 14.58 -17.99
C LEU A 482 -29.47 13.18 -18.55
N VAL A 483 -29.22 12.13 -17.76
CA VAL A 483 -29.54 10.74 -18.08
C VAL A 483 -30.87 10.36 -17.48
N LYS A 484 -30.99 10.56 -16.18
CA LYS A 484 -32.19 10.27 -15.38
C LYS A 484 -32.18 11.01 -14.06
N VAL A 485 -33.34 11.11 -13.46
CA VAL A 485 -33.54 11.63 -12.09
C VAL A 485 -34.27 10.58 -11.27
N THR A 486 -33.87 10.38 -10.04
CA THR A 486 -34.50 9.39 -9.16
C THR A 486 -34.63 9.93 -7.74
N ILE A 487 -35.74 9.57 -7.11
CA ILE A 487 -35.97 9.81 -5.68
C ILE A 487 -35.90 8.48 -4.88
N VAL A 488 -35.45 7.41 -5.50
CA VAL A 488 -35.20 6.13 -4.81
C VAL A 488 -33.92 6.26 -3.99
N PRO A 489 -33.97 6.06 -2.66
CA PRO A 489 -32.79 6.20 -1.81
C PRO A 489 -31.71 5.16 -2.14
N ARG A 490 -30.48 5.64 -2.36
CA ARG A 490 -29.29 4.81 -2.60
C ARG A 490 -28.14 5.26 -1.72
N GLY A 491 -27.50 4.30 -1.03
CA GLY A 491 -26.39 4.64 -0.15
C GLY A 491 -26.78 5.67 0.92
N MET A 492 -26.17 6.84 0.92
CA MET A 492 -26.50 7.98 1.81
C MET A 492 -27.44 9.03 1.17
N ALA A 493 -27.60 8.98 -0.16
CA ALA A 493 -28.45 9.91 -0.87
C ALA A 493 -29.93 9.52 -0.78
N LEU A 494 -30.82 10.51 -0.71
CA LEU A 494 -32.28 10.36 -0.72
C LEU A 494 -32.84 10.38 -2.14
N GLY A 495 -32.17 11.11 -3.02
CA GLY A 495 -32.42 11.20 -4.46
C GLY A 495 -31.12 11.47 -5.20
N ALA A 496 -31.16 11.49 -6.51
CA ALA A 496 -30.05 11.87 -7.37
C ALA A 496 -30.49 12.24 -8.79
N ALA A 497 -29.99 13.33 -9.30
CA ALA A 497 -30.00 13.65 -10.72
C ALA A 497 -28.68 13.17 -11.34
N TRP A 498 -28.80 12.28 -12.34
CA TRP A 498 -27.66 11.64 -12.98
C TRP A 498 -27.34 12.34 -14.29
N TYR A 499 -26.09 12.76 -14.41
CA TYR A 499 -25.60 13.50 -15.56
C TYR A 499 -24.50 12.72 -16.28
N LEU A 500 -24.35 12.97 -17.58
CA LEU A 500 -23.17 12.63 -18.34
C LEU A 500 -22.18 13.78 -18.29
N PRO A 501 -21.14 13.72 -17.47
CA PRO A 501 -20.10 14.76 -17.49
C PRO A 501 -19.46 14.80 -18.87
N GLU A 502 -19.43 15.98 -19.48
CA GLU A 502 -18.76 16.16 -20.77
C GLU A 502 -17.25 16.22 -20.57
N GLU A 503 -16.52 15.40 -21.33
CA GLU A 503 -15.04 15.39 -21.30
C GLU A 503 -14.50 16.70 -21.89
N ARG A 504 -13.90 17.54 -21.05
CA ARG A 504 -13.33 18.83 -21.44
C ARG A 504 -11.92 18.98 -20.90
N GLN A 505 -11.00 19.38 -21.75
CA GLN A 505 -9.63 19.71 -21.33
C GLN A 505 -9.52 21.13 -20.76
N LEU A 506 -10.38 22.05 -21.20
CA LEU A 506 -10.43 23.43 -20.75
C LEU A 506 -11.83 23.81 -20.34
N THR A 507 -11.94 24.43 -19.17
CA THR A 507 -13.20 24.93 -18.62
C THR A 507 -13.16 26.46 -18.59
N ASN A 508 -14.10 27.12 -19.20
CA ASN A 508 -14.21 28.60 -19.18
C ASN A 508 -15.06 29.08 -18.00
N LYS A 509 -15.05 30.41 -17.74
CA LYS A 509 -15.81 31.04 -16.67
C LYS A 509 -17.31 30.71 -16.74
N ASP A 510 -17.90 30.81 -17.93
CA ASP A 510 -19.35 30.60 -18.13
C ASP A 510 -19.78 29.16 -17.81
N HIS A 511 -18.93 28.18 -18.15
CA HIS A 511 -19.18 26.79 -17.81
C HIS A 511 -19.17 26.56 -16.28
N ILE A 512 -18.23 27.19 -15.56
CA ILE A 512 -18.19 27.09 -14.09
C ILE A 512 -19.43 27.73 -13.49
N MET A 513 -19.85 28.88 -14.01
CA MET A 513 -21.06 29.60 -13.55
C MET A 513 -22.35 28.79 -13.81
N ASP A 514 -22.49 28.17 -14.97
CA ASP A 514 -23.64 27.30 -15.26
C ASP A 514 -23.66 26.04 -14.38
N ASN A 515 -22.49 25.47 -14.10
CA ASN A 515 -22.38 24.34 -13.19
C ASN A 515 -22.74 24.73 -11.74
N LEU A 516 -22.26 25.89 -11.26
CA LEU A 516 -22.66 26.44 -9.96
C LEU A 516 -24.19 26.67 -9.88
N CYS A 517 -24.78 27.26 -10.92
CA CYS A 517 -26.22 27.44 -11.00
C CYS A 517 -26.97 26.11 -10.92
N SER A 518 -26.50 25.08 -11.65
CA SER A 518 -27.08 23.73 -11.61
C SER A 518 -26.95 23.07 -10.24
N LEU A 519 -25.79 23.18 -9.56
CA LEU A 519 -25.57 22.68 -8.20
C LEU A 519 -26.51 23.34 -7.17
N LEU A 520 -26.82 24.62 -7.33
CA LEU A 520 -27.73 25.34 -6.45
C LEU A 520 -29.22 25.08 -6.76
N GLY A 521 -29.52 24.37 -7.86
CA GLY A 521 -30.86 24.13 -8.37
C GLY A 521 -31.81 23.49 -7.37
N GLY A 522 -31.36 22.46 -6.65
CA GLY A 522 -32.16 21.80 -5.64
C GLY A 522 -32.55 22.75 -4.49
N ARG A 523 -31.58 23.48 -3.95
CA ARG A 523 -31.83 24.48 -2.90
C ARG A 523 -32.75 25.62 -3.39
N ALA A 524 -32.55 26.06 -4.61
CA ALA A 524 -33.40 27.10 -5.21
C ALA A 524 -34.85 26.63 -5.36
N ALA A 525 -35.06 25.37 -5.77
CA ALA A 525 -36.38 24.77 -5.87
C ALA A 525 -37.07 24.62 -4.52
N GLU A 526 -36.35 24.19 -3.48
CA GLU A 526 -36.88 24.18 -2.10
C GLU A 526 -37.37 25.54 -1.65
N GLU A 527 -36.61 26.61 -1.90
CA GLU A 527 -36.96 27.97 -1.49
C GLU A 527 -38.12 28.55 -2.30
N VAL A 528 -38.19 28.33 -3.61
CA VAL A 528 -39.21 28.88 -4.50
C VAL A 528 -40.55 28.16 -4.32
N PHE A 529 -40.58 26.85 -4.31
CA PHE A 529 -41.81 26.06 -4.39
C PHE A 529 -42.30 25.52 -3.05
N LEU A 530 -41.37 25.24 -2.11
CA LEU A 530 -41.73 24.69 -0.81
C LEU A 530 -41.68 25.75 0.31
N GLN A 531 -41.01 26.87 0.06
CA GLN A 531 -40.78 27.96 1.06
C GLN A 531 -40.08 27.42 2.33
N GLN A 532 -39.33 26.32 2.18
CA GLN A 532 -38.60 25.64 3.24
C GLN A 532 -37.19 25.31 2.75
N THR A 533 -36.27 25.08 3.67
CA THR A 533 -34.92 24.67 3.35
C THR A 533 -34.60 23.40 4.11
N SER A 534 -34.01 22.41 3.43
CA SER A 534 -33.66 21.10 4.04
C SER A 534 -32.15 20.92 4.20
N THR A 535 -31.75 19.94 4.98
CA THR A 535 -30.34 19.52 5.08
C THR A 535 -29.87 18.71 3.87
N GLY A 536 -30.78 18.35 2.95
CA GLY A 536 -30.50 17.55 1.75
C GLY A 536 -29.47 18.21 0.84
N ALA A 537 -29.50 19.55 0.74
CA ALA A 537 -28.57 20.32 -0.10
C ALA A 537 -27.12 20.41 0.44
N LEU A 538 -26.75 19.73 1.54
CA LEU A 538 -25.42 19.87 2.15
C LEU A 538 -24.28 19.60 1.16
N ASN A 539 -24.36 18.53 0.40
CA ASN A 539 -23.33 18.13 -0.57
C ASN A 539 -23.23 19.13 -1.73
N ASP A 540 -24.37 19.61 -2.22
CA ASP A 540 -24.41 20.57 -3.32
C ASP A 540 -23.83 21.92 -2.91
N LEU A 541 -24.15 22.38 -1.72
CA LEU A 541 -23.59 23.61 -1.15
C LEU A 541 -22.07 23.47 -0.90
N GLU A 542 -21.59 22.32 -0.40
CA GLU A 542 -20.17 22.08 -0.23
C GLU A 542 -19.42 22.11 -1.58
N ARG A 543 -19.96 21.44 -2.60
CA ARG A 543 -19.37 21.42 -3.95
C ARG A 543 -19.40 22.81 -4.59
N ALA A 544 -20.53 23.52 -4.48
CA ALA A 544 -20.66 24.89 -4.99
C ALA A 544 -19.66 25.84 -4.32
N THR A 545 -19.52 25.76 -2.98
CA THR A 545 -18.55 26.58 -2.25
C THR A 545 -17.11 26.29 -2.67
N LYS A 546 -16.72 25.01 -2.76
CA LYS A 546 -15.38 24.62 -3.20
C LYS A 546 -15.09 25.10 -4.63
N GLN A 547 -16.05 25.01 -5.54
CA GLN A 547 -15.89 25.41 -6.93
C GLN A 547 -15.83 26.94 -7.09
N ALA A 548 -16.66 27.70 -6.39
CA ALA A 548 -16.61 29.15 -6.36
C ALA A 548 -15.29 29.66 -5.74
N TYR A 549 -14.85 29.04 -4.66
CA TYR A 549 -13.55 29.33 -4.04
C TYR A 549 -12.38 29.06 -5.02
N ALA A 550 -12.38 27.91 -5.69
CA ALA A 550 -11.36 27.57 -6.68
C ALA A 550 -11.33 28.58 -7.85
N MET A 551 -12.50 29.04 -8.30
CA MET A 551 -12.62 30.05 -9.34
C MET A 551 -11.96 31.38 -8.94
N VAL A 552 -12.14 31.81 -7.68
CA VAL A 552 -11.57 33.05 -7.14
C VAL A 552 -10.10 32.88 -6.78
N ALA A 553 -9.75 31.86 -6.00
CA ALA A 553 -8.44 31.73 -5.37
C ALA A 553 -7.42 30.97 -6.23
N TYR A 554 -7.86 30.04 -7.11
CA TYR A 554 -6.95 29.18 -7.86
C TYR A 554 -6.86 29.58 -9.34
N TYR A 555 -8.00 29.85 -9.97
CA TYR A 555 -8.05 30.14 -11.42
C TYR A 555 -7.91 31.63 -11.75
N GLY A 556 -7.96 32.52 -10.73
CA GLY A 556 -7.82 33.96 -10.94
C GLY A 556 -8.95 34.58 -11.81
N MET A 557 -10.16 33.97 -11.74
CA MET A 557 -11.31 34.37 -12.59
C MET A 557 -12.24 35.39 -11.90
N SER A 558 -11.88 35.88 -10.71
CA SER A 558 -12.59 36.98 -10.03
C SER A 558 -12.21 38.32 -10.60
N ASP A 559 -13.14 39.29 -10.55
CA ASP A 559 -12.88 40.63 -11.03
C ASP A 559 -12.00 41.46 -10.09
N LYS A 560 -11.97 41.12 -8.77
CA LYS A 560 -11.13 41.82 -7.77
C LYS A 560 -9.72 41.22 -7.66
N LEU A 561 -9.56 39.90 -7.89
CA LEU A 561 -8.29 39.18 -7.79
C LEU A 561 -7.84 38.63 -9.14
N LYS A 562 -7.95 39.43 -10.20
CA LYS A 562 -7.60 39.04 -11.58
C LYS A 562 -6.18 38.50 -11.70
N ASN A 563 -6.04 37.37 -12.39
CA ASN A 563 -4.75 36.77 -12.75
C ASN A 563 -3.83 36.42 -11.57
N LEU A 564 -4.36 36.31 -10.36
CA LEU A 564 -3.64 35.78 -9.19
C LEU A 564 -4.09 34.37 -8.90
N SER A 565 -3.11 33.48 -8.67
CA SER A 565 -3.37 32.11 -8.22
C SER A 565 -2.67 31.85 -6.90
N TYR A 566 -3.44 31.42 -5.95
CA TYR A 566 -2.98 30.97 -4.63
C TYR A 566 -2.96 29.45 -4.53
N TYR A 567 -3.01 28.75 -5.68
CA TYR A 567 -2.92 27.31 -5.75
C TYR A 567 -1.50 26.84 -5.43
N ASP A 568 -1.36 25.94 -4.47
CA ASP A 568 -0.08 25.32 -4.16
C ASP A 568 0.02 23.93 -4.79
N SER A 569 0.68 23.86 -5.95
CA SER A 569 0.96 22.58 -6.62
C SER A 569 1.91 21.67 -5.85
N THR A 570 2.58 22.21 -4.82
CA THR A 570 3.54 21.44 -4.00
C THR A 570 2.92 20.85 -2.73
N GLY A 571 1.67 21.21 -2.41
CA GLY A 571 0.95 20.77 -1.20
C GLY A 571 1.61 21.21 0.11
N ARG A 572 2.54 22.17 0.06
CA ARG A 572 3.29 22.60 1.26
C ARG A 572 2.45 23.44 2.21
N TYR A 573 1.47 24.17 1.69
CA TYR A 573 0.58 25.00 2.50
C TYR A 573 -0.55 24.20 3.14
N ASP A 574 -0.90 23.03 2.62
CA ASP A 574 -1.95 22.17 3.17
C ASP A 574 -1.61 21.61 4.56
N MET A 575 -0.33 21.65 4.94
CA MET A 575 0.17 21.17 6.24
C MET A 575 0.51 22.29 7.23
N GLY A 576 0.28 23.55 6.90
CA GLY A 576 0.64 24.71 7.72
C GLY A 576 -0.54 25.56 8.13
N PHE A 577 -0.49 26.12 9.31
CA PHE A 577 -1.46 27.11 9.82
C PHE A 577 -1.38 28.47 9.10
N ALA A 578 -0.56 28.60 8.04
CA ALA A 578 -0.36 29.85 7.32
C ALA A 578 -1.00 29.77 5.92
N LYS A 579 -2.01 30.60 5.67
CA LYS A 579 -2.56 30.84 4.34
C LYS A 579 -1.50 31.52 3.46
N PRO A 580 -1.42 31.24 2.14
CA PRO A 580 -0.44 31.88 1.24
C PRO A 580 -0.76 33.36 0.93
N TYR A 581 -1.66 33.97 1.66
CA TYR A 581 -2.15 35.33 1.48
C TYR A 581 -2.50 36.00 2.80
N SER A 582 -2.57 37.33 2.80
CA SER A 582 -2.92 38.16 3.96
C SER A 582 -4.38 37.99 4.36
N GLU A 583 -4.75 38.34 5.62
CA GLU A 583 -6.14 38.35 6.08
C GLU A 583 -7.02 39.26 5.22
N LYS A 584 -6.51 40.41 4.78
CA LYS A 584 -7.24 41.32 3.88
C LYS A 584 -7.56 40.66 2.54
N THR A 585 -6.65 39.82 2.01
CA THR A 585 -6.92 39.05 0.79
C THR A 585 -7.92 37.93 1.07
N ALA A 586 -7.88 37.29 2.25
CA ALA A 586 -8.89 36.33 2.69
C ALA A 586 -10.30 36.93 2.68
N GLU A 587 -10.47 38.09 3.26
CA GLU A 587 -11.75 38.80 3.25
C GLU A 587 -12.28 39.08 1.84
N VAL A 588 -11.37 39.42 0.89
CA VAL A 588 -11.75 39.59 -0.52
C VAL A 588 -12.16 38.27 -1.14
N ILE A 589 -11.44 37.18 -0.89
CA ILE A 589 -11.77 35.84 -1.42
C ILE A 589 -13.14 35.40 -0.90
N ASP A 590 -13.40 35.56 0.40
CA ASP A 590 -14.67 35.18 1.03
C ASP A 590 -15.83 36.02 0.47
N SER A 591 -15.63 37.33 0.33
CA SER A 591 -16.62 38.26 -0.23
C SER A 591 -16.96 37.90 -1.69
N GLU A 592 -15.94 37.64 -2.55
CA GLU A 592 -16.15 37.29 -3.96
C GLU A 592 -16.82 35.92 -4.10
N THR A 593 -16.37 34.92 -3.29
CA THR A 593 -16.97 33.58 -3.28
C THR A 593 -18.47 33.66 -2.90
N SER A 594 -18.78 34.40 -1.85
CA SER A 594 -20.18 34.62 -1.41
C SER A 594 -21.02 35.36 -2.46
N ALA A 595 -20.44 36.36 -3.12
CA ALA A 595 -21.13 37.10 -4.18
C ALA A 595 -21.46 36.24 -5.39
N ILE A 596 -20.51 35.40 -5.83
CA ILE A 596 -20.71 34.44 -6.94
C ILE A 596 -21.85 33.46 -6.60
N ILE A 597 -21.84 32.89 -5.40
CA ILE A 597 -22.88 31.94 -4.98
C ILE A 597 -24.24 32.62 -4.93
N ALA A 598 -24.31 33.83 -4.38
CA ALA A 598 -25.56 34.62 -4.30
C ALA A 598 -26.09 34.97 -5.70
N GLU A 599 -25.21 35.36 -6.62
CA GLU A 599 -25.58 35.65 -8.01
C GLU A 599 -26.16 34.40 -8.70
N GLN A 600 -25.47 33.26 -8.58
CA GLN A 600 -25.96 32.02 -9.21
C GLN A 600 -27.22 31.47 -8.54
N MET A 601 -27.40 31.68 -7.24
CA MET A 601 -28.64 31.37 -6.52
C MET A 601 -29.81 32.17 -7.03
N ALA A 602 -29.63 33.49 -7.19
CA ALA A 602 -30.66 34.38 -7.76
C ALA A 602 -31.01 33.99 -9.20
N ARG A 603 -29.99 33.62 -10.02
CA ARG A 603 -30.16 33.14 -11.38
C ARG A 603 -30.95 31.81 -11.43
N ALA A 604 -30.62 30.87 -10.53
CA ALA A 604 -31.33 29.59 -10.42
C ALA A 604 -32.79 29.76 -10.09
N LYS A 605 -33.12 30.62 -9.10
CA LYS A 605 -34.52 30.98 -8.72
C LYS A 605 -35.28 31.54 -9.92
N LYS A 606 -34.69 32.49 -10.62
CA LYS A 606 -35.31 33.12 -11.80
C LYS A 606 -35.63 32.10 -12.88
N ILE A 607 -34.68 31.18 -13.20
CA ILE A 607 -34.90 30.11 -14.20
C ILE A 607 -36.06 29.20 -13.77
N LEU A 608 -36.14 28.85 -12.49
CA LEU A 608 -37.20 28.01 -11.95
C LEU A 608 -38.57 28.70 -11.94
N GLU A 609 -38.61 29.99 -11.61
CA GLU A 609 -39.84 30.79 -11.64
C GLU A 609 -40.38 30.94 -13.08
N GLU A 610 -39.49 31.20 -14.07
CA GLU A 610 -39.82 31.28 -15.48
C GLU A 610 -40.33 29.96 -16.05
N ASN A 611 -39.91 28.81 -15.48
CA ASN A 611 -40.27 27.46 -15.92
C ASN A 611 -41.10 26.69 -14.88
N ALA A 612 -41.82 27.38 -14.02
CA ALA A 612 -42.52 26.82 -12.85
C ALA A 612 -43.51 25.68 -13.22
N GLU A 613 -44.22 25.80 -14.31
CA GLU A 613 -45.16 24.77 -14.77
C GLU A 613 -44.43 23.46 -15.14
N GLY A 614 -43.35 23.57 -15.91
CA GLY A 614 -42.55 22.42 -16.31
C GLY A 614 -41.91 21.75 -15.11
N HIS A 615 -41.31 22.55 -14.20
CA HIS A 615 -40.70 22.05 -12.96
C HIS A 615 -41.71 21.30 -12.06
N ASN A 616 -42.91 21.85 -11.85
CA ASN A 616 -43.96 21.21 -11.07
C ASN A 616 -44.40 19.87 -11.69
N LYS A 617 -44.53 19.81 -13.02
CA LYS A 617 -44.86 18.56 -13.74
C LYS A 617 -43.75 17.50 -13.57
N LEU A 618 -42.48 17.89 -13.64
CA LEU A 618 -41.33 16.99 -13.37
C LEU A 618 -41.36 16.47 -11.93
N ALA A 619 -41.54 17.34 -10.96
CA ALA A 619 -41.61 16.95 -9.54
C ALA A 619 -42.77 15.98 -9.27
N GLN A 620 -43.97 16.26 -9.87
CA GLN A 620 -45.15 15.37 -9.79
C GLN A 620 -44.84 14.01 -10.39
N MET A 621 -44.26 13.99 -11.59
CA MET A 621 -43.90 12.74 -12.28
C MET A 621 -42.86 11.94 -11.46
N LEU A 622 -41.89 12.60 -10.80
CA LEU A 622 -40.95 11.94 -9.88
C LEU A 622 -41.65 11.33 -8.66
N ILE A 623 -42.65 11.98 -8.12
CA ILE A 623 -43.44 11.42 -6.99
C ILE A 623 -44.18 10.16 -7.44
N GLU A 624 -44.71 10.14 -8.68
CA GLU A 624 -45.50 9.03 -9.24
C GLU A 624 -44.63 7.85 -9.74
N LYS A 625 -43.58 8.15 -10.53
CA LYS A 625 -42.76 7.14 -11.20
C LYS A 625 -41.48 6.78 -10.40
N GLU A 626 -41.09 7.60 -9.44
CA GLU A 626 -39.82 7.52 -8.65
C GLU A 626 -38.53 7.65 -9.47
N VAL A 627 -38.58 7.36 -10.75
CA VAL A 627 -37.48 7.50 -11.73
C VAL A 627 -38.03 8.10 -13.01
N ILE A 628 -37.40 9.15 -13.51
CA ILE A 628 -37.69 9.76 -14.81
C ILE A 628 -36.41 9.78 -15.67
N THR A 629 -36.55 9.67 -16.98
CA THR A 629 -35.46 9.65 -17.95
C THR A 629 -35.32 11.01 -18.66
N SER A 630 -34.24 11.19 -19.41
CA SER A 630 -34.09 12.34 -20.33
C SER A 630 -35.28 12.53 -21.26
N ASP A 631 -35.87 11.43 -21.76
CA ASP A 631 -37.00 11.48 -22.66
C ASP A 631 -38.27 12.03 -21.99
N ASP A 632 -38.49 11.68 -20.72
CA ASP A 632 -39.58 12.26 -19.91
C ASP A 632 -39.38 13.77 -19.67
N VAL A 633 -38.12 14.19 -19.46
CA VAL A 633 -37.78 15.62 -19.28
C VAL A 633 -37.98 16.38 -20.58
N GLU A 634 -37.56 15.82 -21.71
CA GLU A 634 -37.77 16.41 -23.03
C GLU A 634 -39.28 16.55 -23.35
N ALA A 635 -40.08 15.56 -22.98
CA ALA A 635 -41.53 15.62 -23.20
C ALA A 635 -42.22 16.79 -22.43
N ILE A 636 -41.65 17.20 -21.28
CA ILE A 636 -42.20 18.26 -20.40
C ILE A 636 -41.61 19.63 -20.71
N LEU A 637 -40.27 19.72 -20.81
CA LEU A 637 -39.55 21.00 -21.00
C LEU A 637 -39.25 21.30 -22.47
N GLY A 638 -39.55 20.39 -23.37
CA GLY A 638 -39.18 20.47 -24.77
C GLY A 638 -37.75 19.99 -25.04
N PRO A 639 -37.37 19.94 -26.35
CA PRO A 639 -36.03 19.49 -26.72
C PRO A 639 -34.97 20.39 -26.10
N ARG A 640 -33.87 19.77 -25.68
CA ARG A 640 -32.76 20.52 -25.08
C ARG A 640 -32.22 21.54 -26.07
N PRO A 641 -32.12 22.84 -25.68
CA PRO A 641 -31.76 23.91 -26.61
C PRO A 641 -30.32 23.81 -27.15
N TRP A 642 -29.49 22.97 -26.57
CA TRP A 642 -28.05 22.90 -26.82
C TRP A 642 -27.61 21.47 -27.15
N VAL A 643 -26.78 21.34 -28.20
CA VAL A 643 -26.16 20.05 -28.57
C VAL A 643 -25.07 19.69 -27.56
N SER A 644 -25.00 18.42 -27.15
CA SER A 644 -23.94 17.97 -26.26
C SER A 644 -22.60 17.90 -27.00
N ARG A 645 -21.51 18.24 -26.30
CA ARG A 645 -20.17 18.12 -26.88
C ARG A 645 -19.83 16.69 -27.30
N THR A 646 -20.32 15.70 -26.58
CA THR A 646 -20.14 14.30 -26.93
C THR A 646 -20.72 13.99 -28.31
N ASP A 647 -21.91 14.51 -28.62
CA ASP A 647 -22.52 14.36 -29.92
C ASP A 647 -21.82 15.17 -31.03
N GLU A 648 -21.28 16.36 -30.68
CA GLU A 648 -20.40 17.13 -31.58
C GLU A 648 -19.14 16.36 -31.94
N ILE A 649 -18.48 15.72 -30.96
CA ILE A 649 -17.24 14.92 -31.17
C ILE A 649 -17.54 13.71 -32.04
N ILE A 650 -18.66 13.02 -31.79
CA ILE A 650 -19.08 11.86 -32.60
C ILE A 650 -19.35 12.31 -34.06
N ALA A 651 -20.13 13.36 -34.23
CA ALA A 651 -20.42 13.91 -35.56
C ALA A 651 -19.13 14.42 -36.27
N ALA A 652 -18.15 14.91 -35.52
CA ALA A 652 -16.85 15.31 -36.09
C ALA A 652 -16.01 14.11 -36.52
N ASN A 653 -16.02 13.02 -35.73
CA ASN A 653 -15.29 11.78 -36.04
C ASN A 653 -15.94 10.94 -37.16
N GLU A 654 -17.24 11.10 -37.41
CA GLU A 654 -17.93 10.50 -38.53
C GLU A 654 -17.70 11.22 -39.87
N LYS A 655 -17.21 12.46 -39.84
CA LYS A 655 -16.76 13.18 -41.02
C LYS A 655 -15.43 12.62 -41.50
N PRO A 656 -15.26 12.35 -42.84
CA PRO A 656 -13.96 11.95 -43.35
C PRO A 656 -12.90 13.03 -42.99
N PRO A 657 -11.67 12.63 -42.70
CA PRO A 657 -10.63 13.58 -42.29
C PRO A 657 -10.53 14.70 -43.33
N PRO A 658 -10.39 15.97 -42.94
CA PRO A 658 -10.26 17.07 -43.88
C PRO A 658 -9.07 16.77 -44.79
N THR A 659 -9.34 16.80 -46.11
CA THR A 659 -8.30 16.60 -47.12
C THR A 659 -7.11 17.50 -46.79
N PRO A 660 -5.87 16.97 -46.70
CA PRO A 660 -4.72 17.79 -46.36
C PRO A 660 -4.66 19.01 -47.26
N LEU A 661 -4.65 20.18 -46.69
CA LEU A 661 -4.41 21.45 -47.37
C LEU A 661 -3.00 21.42 -48.03
N GLY A 662 -2.87 20.77 -49.18
CA GLY A 662 -1.53 20.56 -49.81
C GLY A 662 -1.55 20.03 -51.22
N GLU A 663 -2.74 19.72 -51.84
CA GLU A 663 -2.78 19.32 -53.26
C GLU A 663 -3.68 20.23 -54.10
N SER A 664 -3.42 21.53 -54.09
CA SER A 664 -3.86 22.43 -55.13
C SER A 664 -2.67 22.83 -55.99
N HIS A 665 -2.74 22.47 -57.27
CA HIS A 665 -1.88 22.89 -58.40
C HIS A 665 -0.62 22.07 -58.69
N LYS A 666 -0.75 20.82 -59.02
CA LYS A 666 0.05 20.28 -60.12
C LYS A 666 -0.75 20.43 -61.44
N LYS A 667 -0.64 21.60 -62.08
CA LYS A 667 -0.96 21.77 -63.51
C LYS A 667 -0.18 20.73 -64.31
N LYS A 668 -0.88 19.84 -65.04
CA LYS A 668 -0.30 18.93 -66.03
C LYS A 668 0.51 19.74 -67.01
N ARG A 669 1.84 19.72 -66.96
CA ARG A 669 2.71 20.12 -68.03
C ARG A 669 2.72 19.04 -69.09
N ALA A 670 2.33 19.44 -70.34
CA ALA A 670 2.40 18.61 -71.52
C ALA A 670 3.85 18.16 -71.85
N PRO A 671 4.05 17.00 -72.47
CA PRO A 671 5.38 16.46 -72.73
C PRO A 671 6.14 17.31 -73.71
N ARG A 672 7.31 17.85 -73.33
CA ARG A 672 8.27 18.54 -74.21
C ARG A 672 9.11 17.46 -74.89
N LYS A 673 9.14 17.49 -76.21
CA LYS A 673 9.98 16.70 -77.12
C LYS A 673 11.45 16.87 -76.80
N LYS A 674 12.22 15.77 -76.80
CA LYS A 674 13.67 15.72 -76.84
C LYS A 674 14.21 16.44 -78.07
N LYS A 675 15.20 17.34 -77.90
CA LYS A 675 16.15 17.72 -78.88
C LYS A 675 17.52 17.37 -78.30
N GLU A 676 18.23 16.52 -78.98
CA GLU A 676 19.63 16.23 -78.93
C GLU A 676 20.42 17.42 -79.42
N GLU A 677 21.56 17.76 -78.87
CA GLU A 677 22.75 18.44 -79.36
C GLU A 677 23.68 18.64 -78.19
N GLU A 678 24.71 17.95 -78.12
CA GLU A 678 26.05 18.04 -78.66
C GLU A 678 27.08 18.65 -77.72
N VAL A 679 28.06 17.85 -77.51
CA VAL A 679 29.27 17.97 -76.70
C VAL A 679 30.12 19.20 -77.22
N VAL A 680 30.61 20.09 -76.35
CA VAL A 680 31.94 20.69 -76.49
C VAL A 680 32.54 20.97 -75.10
N SER A 681 33.69 20.40 -74.92
CA SER A 681 34.68 20.61 -73.90
C SER A 681 35.41 21.96 -74.00
N LYS A 682 35.80 22.50 -72.83
CA LYS A 682 37.07 23.23 -72.59
C LYS A 682 37.06 23.71 -71.11
N GLU A 683 37.89 23.16 -70.35
CA GLU A 683 39.18 23.45 -69.72
C GLU A 683 39.47 24.93 -69.33
N GLN A 684 40.11 24.99 -68.14
CA GLN A 684 41.00 26.04 -67.59
C GLN A 684 40.28 27.20 -66.91
N GLY A 685 40.69 27.64 -65.75
CA GLY A 685 41.85 27.41 -64.90
C GLY A 685 41.83 28.41 -63.73
N THR A 686 42.35 27.94 -62.65
CA THR A 686 43.18 28.59 -61.63
C THR A 686 42.96 30.00 -61.12
N LYS A 687 43.10 30.09 -59.80
CA LYS A 687 43.77 31.06 -58.89
C LYS A 687 42.79 31.83 -58.02
N SER A 688 42.80 31.60 -56.69
CA SER A 688 43.74 31.93 -55.59
C SER A 688 43.60 33.39 -55.08
N GLN A 689 43.67 33.42 -53.77
CA GLN A 689 44.07 34.52 -52.87
C GLN A 689 42.88 35.30 -52.26
N ASP A 690 42.68 35.13 -50.96
CA ASP A 690 43.35 35.75 -49.79
C ASP A 690 43.03 37.23 -49.60
N GLU A 691 42.71 37.54 -48.43
CA GLU A 691 42.99 38.70 -47.55
C GLU A 691 41.69 39.23 -46.89
N ILE A 692 41.55 39.04 -45.56
CA ILE A 692 42.10 39.75 -44.40
C ILE A 692 41.40 41.11 -44.13
N VAL A 693 41.14 41.24 -42.77
CA VAL A 693 41.07 42.46 -41.94
C VAL A 693 39.66 42.79 -41.45
N GLU A 694 39.35 42.45 -40.20
CA GLU A 694 39.64 43.17 -38.95
C GLU A 694 38.89 44.50 -38.75
N ASN A 695 38.39 44.62 -37.51
CA ASN A 695 37.95 45.82 -36.78
C ASN A 695 36.44 46.07 -36.77
N GLY A 696 35.83 46.28 -35.62
CA GLY A 696 36.32 46.80 -34.39
C GLY A 696 35.21 46.92 -33.36
N VAL A 697 35.65 46.81 -32.20
CA VAL A 697 35.02 47.02 -30.87
C VAL A 697 34.44 48.45 -30.75
N LYS A 698 33.26 48.56 -30.07
CA LYS A 698 32.93 49.55 -29.00
C LYS A 698 31.53 49.26 -28.45
N LYS A 699 31.45 48.79 -27.21
CA LYS A 699 31.15 49.52 -25.96
C LYS A 699 30.11 50.65 -26.10
N ASN A 700 28.97 50.48 -25.49
CA ASN A 700 28.53 51.35 -24.40
C ASN A 700 27.44 50.76 -23.56
N LYS A 701 27.70 50.81 -22.32
CA LYS A 701 26.91 50.94 -21.11
C LYS A 701 25.78 51.98 -21.28
N ASN A 702 24.57 51.59 -20.86
CA ASN A 702 23.89 52.18 -19.71
C ASN A 702 22.87 51.19 -19.19
#